data_8fcf3a1780fe460eccef003950c28005
#
_entry.id   8fcf3a1780fe460eccef003950c28005
#
_cell.length_a   1.000
_cell.length_b   1.000
_cell.length_c   1.000
_cell.angle_alpha   90.00
_cell.angle_beta   90.00
_cell.angle_gamma   90.00
#
_symmetry.space_group_name_H-M   'P 1'
#
loop_
_entity.id
_entity.type
_entity.pdbx_description
1 polymer ?
#
loop_
_entity_poly.entity_id
_entity_poly.type
_entity_poly.pdbx_seq_one_letter_code
_entity_poly.pdbx_strand_id
1 'polypeptide(L)'
;MTILASLISLAGVPEMPIAAWEFNTPKEVEPWRANSHITNVTAENGILSCDTVDWDPFFTYSEAQIETSAWQFAVLRIKASREGKGQLFWTGDMEGKYNGFSEKKVTNFTIDQPDTWQEVVILPFWHTEGTIRQLRLDLYEDAHFELDWLRIYDSAKDRTPATDKYRWAFEDGGEAWRLWPGSGILVSPPLNLSVADKGWVSIALKAEESTTASLFWTGARGPGRETRTFEIDASDDFRVYDLELQGESAWRDSILALGLESAPAAGLTVKSIEIAERPQGPADIRVLHFGFENGANRAQRDCVVTAIFLNEGGRSSEPFEAGLEIPGGLTLVKGDARQTVGSLDFRQRATLNWTVRADAAGTAQIGLEFSENAPADEQRAVLEFLSPMPVQKAEYVPEPRPVETEIDVLAYYFPGWGSDVKWDPVRYVDPIRKPLLGYYDEGNPEVVDWQIKWAVENGITGFLVDWYWVAGSQHLTHWFEAYRMARYRDQLEVAIMWANHNPPDTHSAEDWRNVTQEWLDKYFNLPGYYRIDGKPAVFIWSPDNIRRDLGGPEAVLESFEESQQMARAAGYEGITYVAMGYNVSRDRSELLAKEGYYGFTTYHEWGDAVKRSTVPKRAQFSDVADTAPEAWDAHEAIAGPLTYFPVVDTGWDSRPWHGSRALAILGRTPDLFERILRDSKDWTEAHERNIVILGPLNEWGEGSYIEPNTEFGFKMYEAIRRVFAVEEPATWPVNIGPADVGLGPYAFADQAMRRVWDFSNGPQGWARMMGVSDFTVRDGMLEFTTTSADPALQVRTLGLQAAEFPRLTITMQVTGSLPGTIAGQLFWSETGAAISEATSVHFPIETEEAMHTYTLNLAKHPRWRGEITSLRFDPCNIANVTVTIDEIRFEK
;
A
#
# COMPACT_ATOMS: atom_id res chain seq x y z
N MET A 1 25.30 -19.59 17.98
CA MET A 1 25.02 -21.04 17.91
C MET A 1 25.02 -21.39 16.45
N THR A 2 25.96 -22.21 16.02
CA THR A 2 26.05 -22.63 14.60
C THR A 2 24.89 -23.61 14.36
N ILE A 3 24.06 -23.38 13.36
CA ILE A 3 23.09 -24.35 12.89
C ILE A 3 23.84 -25.42 12.09
N LEU A 4 24.85 -26.01 12.72
CA LEU A 4 25.52 -27.21 12.26
C LEU A 4 24.85 -28.42 12.93
N ALA A 5 24.52 -29.42 12.14
CA ALA A 5 23.87 -30.65 12.51
C ALA A 5 24.72 -31.50 13.48
N SER A 6 25.04 -31.00 14.68
CA SER A 6 25.59 -31.86 15.74
C SER A 6 25.46 -31.23 17.12
N LEU A 7 24.67 -31.87 17.99
CA LEU A 7 24.65 -31.73 19.43
C LEU A 7 23.83 -30.55 20.01
N ILE A 8 22.64 -30.26 19.50
CA ILE A 8 21.60 -29.75 20.39
C ILE A 8 20.71 -30.94 20.69
N SER A 9 20.93 -31.48 21.87
CA SER A 9 20.06 -32.46 22.53
C SER A 9 18.62 -31.99 22.38
N LEU A 10 17.67 -32.91 22.23
CA LEU A 10 16.22 -32.80 22.45
C LEU A 10 15.89 -32.27 23.87
N ALA A 11 16.81 -31.51 24.51
CA ALA A 11 16.66 -30.89 25.80
C ALA A 11 15.48 -29.92 25.75
N GLY A 12 14.31 -30.46 26.12
CA GLY A 12 13.08 -29.69 26.30
C GLY A 12 11.89 -30.09 25.45
N VAL A 13 11.92 -31.19 24.65
CA VAL A 13 10.66 -31.85 24.27
C VAL A 13 10.06 -32.44 25.55
N PRO A 14 8.78 -32.15 25.89
CA PRO A 14 8.15 -32.78 27.02
C PRO A 14 8.29 -34.31 26.90
N GLU A 15 8.65 -35.00 27.96
CA GLU A 15 8.88 -36.46 27.93
C GLU A 15 7.62 -37.22 27.51
N MET A 16 6.43 -36.62 27.71
CA MET A 16 5.16 -37.23 27.38
C MET A 16 4.32 -36.39 26.44
N PRO A 17 3.83 -36.90 25.32
CA PRO A 17 2.87 -36.24 24.48
C PRO A 17 1.54 -36.02 25.20
N ILE A 18 0.81 -34.96 24.85
CA ILE A 18 -0.57 -34.73 25.33
C ILE A 18 -1.60 -35.54 24.54
N ALA A 19 -1.25 -35.93 23.30
CA ALA A 19 -2.00 -36.88 22.47
C ALA A 19 -1.01 -37.65 21.58
N ALA A 20 -1.32 -38.92 21.30
CA ALA A 20 -0.47 -39.78 20.49
C ALA A 20 -1.30 -40.83 19.72
N TRP A 21 -0.87 -41.10 18.49
CA TRP A 21 -1.36 -42.17 17.60
C TRP A 21 -0.14 -42.99 17.17
N GLU A 22 -0.02 -44.17 17.67
CA GLU A 22 1.19 -45.04 17.53
C GLU A 22 1.08 -46.00 16.35
N PHE A 23 -0.08 -46.16 15.74
CA PHE A 23 -0.36 -47.02 14.58
C PHE A 23 0.07 -48.50 14.74
N ASN A 24 0.20 -48.95 15.97
CA ASN A 24 0.74 -50.25 16.28
C ASN A 24 -0.16 -51.44 15.87
N THR A 25 -1.45 -51.18 15.78
CA THR A 25 -2.45 -52.22 15.50
C THR A 25 -3.52 -51.71 14.54
N PRO A 26 -4.19 -52.63 13.78
CA PRO A 26 -5.32 -52.23 12.95
C PRO A 26 -6.43 -51.49 13.70
N LYS A 27 -6.63 -51.79 15.00
CA LYS A 27 -7.63 -51.12 15.84
C LYS A 27 -7.27 -49.65 16.12
N GLU A 28 -6.01 -49.32 16.21
CA GLU A 28 -5.53 -47.92 16.39
C GLU A 28 -5.63 -47.11 15.09
N VAL A 29 -5.57 -47.80 13.93
CA VAL A 29 -5.72 -47.17 12.61
C VAL A 29 -7.19 -47.02 12.23
N GLU A 30 -8.10 -47.88 12.72
CA GLU A 30 -9.53 -47.86 12.33
C GLU A 30 -10.22 -46.49 12.45
N PRO A 31 -9.95 -45.64 13.50
CA PRO A 31 -10.54 -44.30 13.58
C PRO A 31 -9.97 -43.29 12.54
N TRP A 32 -8.82 -43.61 11.96
CA TRP A 32 -8.25 -42.85 10.86
C TRP A 32 -8.82 -43.31 9.53
N ARG A 33 -9.72 -42.51 8.97
CA ARG A 33 -10.46 -42.89 7.75
C ARG A 33 -9.76 -42.39 6.53
N ALA A 34 -9.25 -43.29 5.70
CA ALA A 34 -8.72 -42.98 4.36
C ALA A 34 -9.84 -42.58 3.41
N ASN A 35 -9.57 -41.60 2.51
CA ASN A 35 -10.45 -41.33 1.37
C ASN A 35 -10.18 -42.32 0.23
N SER A 36 -10.90 -42.16 -0.90
CA SER A 36 -10.79 -43.05 -2.07
C SER A 36 -9.44 -42.99 -2.80
N HIS A 37 -8.62 -41.99 -2.50
CA HIS A 37 -7.30 -41.78 -3.13
C HIS A 37 -6.13 -42.39 -2.33
N ILE A 38 -6.45 -43.07 -1.23
CA ILE A 38 -5.52 -43.88 -0.47
C ILE A 38 -5.89 -45.38 -0.58
N THR A 39 -4.94 -46.20 -0.95
CA THR A 39 -5.10 -47.63 -1.19
C THR A 39 -4.09 -48.44 -0.39
N ASN A 40 -4.24 -49.78 -0.35
CA ASN A 40 -3.31 -50.70 0.29
C ASN A 40 -3.01 -50.38 1.75
N VAL A 41 -4.01 -49.87 2.49
CA VAL A 41 -3.83 -49.49 3.90
C VAL A 41 -3.63 -50.73 4.75
N THR A 42 -2.49 -50.84 5.40
CA THR A 42 -2.15 -51.92 6.35
C THR A 42 -1.55 -51.36 7.64
N ALA A 43 -1.72 -52.06 8.74
CA ALA A 43 -1.10 -51.74 10.01
C ALA A 43 -0.41 -53.00 10.56
N GLU A 44 0.86 -53.16 10.32
CA GLU A 44 1.67 -54.31 10.70
C GLU A 44 3.01 -53.86 11.31
N ASN A 45 3.47 -54.56 12.30
CA ASN A 45 4.74 -54.32 12.99
C ASN A 45 4.91 -52.88 13.51
N GLY A 46 3.83 -52.21 13.92
CA GLY A 46 3.89 -50.84 14.43
C GLY A 46 3.91 -49.75 13.36
N ILE A 47 3.58 -50.11 12.14
CA ILE A 47 3.66 -49.16 11.02
C ILE A 47 2.35 -49.17 10.24
N LEU A 48 1.77 -47.95 10.02
CA LEU A 48 0.70 -47.74 9.05
C LEU A 48 1.35 -47.56 7.67
N SER A 49 1.05 -48.45 6.72
CA SER A 49 1.54 -48.41 5.34
C SER A 49 0.41 -48.17 4.38
N CYS A 50 0.60 -47.35 3.39
CA CYS A 50 -0.39 -47.01 2.34
C CYS A 50 0.25 -46.52 1.03
N ASP A 51 -0.52 -46.64 -0.04
CA ASP A 51 -0.21 -46.06 -1.35
C ASP A 51 -1.20 -44.95 -1.67
N THR A 52 -0.72 -43.86 -2.21
CA THR A 52 -1.56 -42.75 -2.71
C THR A 52 -1.70 -42.81 -4.22
N VAL A 53 -2.91 -42.62 -4.68
CA VAL A 53 -3.27 -42.59 -6.11
C VAL A 53 -4.13 -41.37 -6.35
N ASP A 54 -3.91 -40.69 -7.46
CA ASP A 54 -4.70 -39.51 -7.84
C ASP A 54 -4.53 -38.30 -6.87
N TRP A 55 -5.21 -37.19 -7.14
CA TRP A 55 -5.14 -35.95 -6.38
C TRP A 55 -5.89 -35.99 -5.04
N ASP A 56 -5.44 -35.23 -4.04
CA ASP A 56 -6.07 -35.01 -2.73
C ASP A 56 -6.21 -36.31 -1.85
N PRO A 57 -5.14 -37.13 -1.65
CA PRO A 57 -5.17 -38.26 -0.76
C PRO A 57 -5.05 -37.81 0.72
N PHE A 58 -6.01 -38.21 1.58
CA PHE A 58 -5.99 -37.84 2.99
C PHE A 58 -6.60 -38.88 3.92
N PHE A 59 -6.15 -38.81 5.18
CA PHE A 59 -6.80 -39.47 6.31
C PHE A 59 -7.55 -38.47 7.18
N THR A 60 -8.72 -38.83 7.71
CA THR A 60 -9.45 -38.04 8.72
C THR A 60 -9.56 -38.80 10.03
N TYR A 61 -9.41 -38.06 11.14
CA TYR A 61 -9.63 -38.53 12.50
C TYR A 61 -10.62 -37.60 13.20
N SER A 62 -11.79 -38.12 13.66
CA SER A 62 -12.90 -37.30 14.18
C SER A 62 -13.18 -37.52 15.66
N GLU A 63 -12.24 -38.10 16.41
CA GLU A 63 -12.37 -38.41 17.83
C GLU A 63 -11.34 -37.63 18.68
N ALA A 64 -10.72 -36.59 18.14
CA ALA A 64 -9.77 -35.81 18.87
C ALA A 64 -10.45 -35.01 20.00
N GLN A 65 -9.73 -34.85 21.13
CA GLN A 65 -10.15 -34.03 22.26
C GLN A 65 -8.89 -33.33 22.80
N ILE A 66 -8.41 -32.32 22.07
CA ILE A 66 -7.16 -31.63 22.39
C ILE A 66 -7.50 -30.18 22.76
N GLU A 67 -7.35 -29.84 24.06
CA GLU A 67 -7.41 -28.46 24.49
C GLU A 67 -6.26 -27.69 23.86
N THR A 68 -6.57 -26.55 23.22
CA THR A 68 -5.60 -25.85 22.38
C THR A 68 -4.72 -24.89 23.15
N SER A 69 -3.46 -24.78 22.74
CA SER A 69 -2.56 -23.70 23.13
C SER A 69 -1.69 -23.26 21.93
N ALA A 70 -1.14 -22.06 22.00
CA ALA A 70 -0.21 -21.54 20.97
C ALA A 70 1.18 -22.21 21.04
N TRP A 71 1.43 -23.04 22.04
CA TRP A 71 2.74 -23.65 22.30
C TRP A 71 2.76 -25.14 22.02
N GLN A 72 1.70 -25.65 21.40
CA GLN A 72 1.60 -27.01 20.93
C GLN A 72 2.27 -27.19 19.57
N PHE A 73 2.86 -28.37 19.40
CA PHE A 73 3.44 -28.79 18.13
C PHE A 73 3.17 -30.28 17.93
N ALA A 74 2.99 -30.66 16.67
CA ALA A 74 2.92 -32.05 16.29
C ALA A 74 4.27 -32.53 15.78
N VAL A 75 4.61 -33.80 16.03
CA VAL A 75 5.72 -34.49 15.39
C VAL A 75 5.16 -35.72 14.71
N LEU A 76 5.42 -35.84 13.40
CA LEU A 76 5.02 -36.97 12.58
C LEU A 76 6.28 -37.75 12.18
N ARG A 77 6.36 -39.04 12.55
CA ARG A 77 7.40 -39.93 12.08
C ARG A 77 6.92 -40.64 10.83
N ILE A 78 7.53 -40.37 9.71
CA ILE A 78 7.06 -40.77 8.39
C ILE A 78 8.23 -41.10 7.47
N LYS A 79 7.99 -42.03 6.54
CA LYS A 79 8.86 -42.34 5.40
C LYS A 79 8.02 -42.33 4.14
N ALA A 80 8.52 -41.76 3.06
CA ALA A 80 7.85 -41.75 1.76
C ALA A 80 8.80 -42.17 0.65
N SER A 81 8.28 -42.81 -0.40
CA SER A 81 9.08 -43.26 -1.55
C SER A 81 9.61 -42.14 -2.43
N ARG A 82 9.12 -40.92 -2.26
CA ARG A 82 9.59 -39.71 -2.94
C ARG A 82 9.43 -38.46 -2.07
N GLU A 83 10.11 -37.38 -2.41
CA GLU A 83 9.92 -36.07 -1.80
C GLU A 83 8.54 -35.47 -2.13
N GLY A 84 8.03 -34.60 -1.25
CA GLY A 84 6.77 -33.92 -1.47
C GLY A 84 6.31 -33.08 -0.28
N LYS A 85 5.13 -32.47 -0.42
CA LYS A 85 4.52 -31.63 0.60
C LYS A 85 3.22 -32.23 1.07
N GLY A 86 3.09 -32.45 2.37
CA GLY A 86 1.85 -32.84 3.03
C GLY A 86 1.27 -31.69 3.84
N GLN A 87 0.05 -31.90 4.35
CA GLN A 87 -0.69 -30.90 5.12
C GLN A 87 -1.34 -31.55 6.35
N LEU A 88 -1.38 -30.80 7.45
CA LEU A 88 -2.17 -31.15 8.61
C LEU A 88 -3.27 -30.10 8.80
N PHE A 89 -4.52 -30.50 8.56
CA PHE A 89 -5.69 -29.67 8.87
C PHE A 89 -6.24 -30.03 10.25
N TRP A 90 -6.90 -29.07 10.87
CA TRP A 90 -7.57 -29.25 12.16
C TRP A 90 -8.86 -28.44 12.22
N THR A 91 -9.78 -28.84 13.10
CA THR A 91 -10.97 -28.04 13.41
C THR A 91 -11.58 -28.46 14.76
N GLY A 92 -12.16 -27.48 15.44
CA GLY A 92 -13.06 -27.70 16.59
C GLY A 92 -14.51 -27.95 16.19
N ASP A 93 -14.85 -27.72 14.91
CA ASP A 93 -16.19 -27.90 14.37
C ASP A 93 -16.42 -29.36 13.95
N MET A 94 -17.66 -29.82 14.05
CA MET A 94 -18.09 -31.16 13.62
C MET A 94 -19.05 -31.08 12.41
N GLU A 95 -19.48 -29.89 12.06
CA GLU A 95 -20.50 -29.65 11.03
C GLU A 95 -20.05 -28.48 10.13
N GLY A 96 -20.78 -28.28 9.03
CA GLY A 96 -20.52 -27.20 8.10
C GLY A 96 -19.92 -27.67 6.77
N LYS A 97 -19.58 -26.72 5.91
CA LYS A 97 -18.94 -27.03 4.62
C LYS A 97 -17.58 -27.72 4.88
N TYR A 98 -17.33 -28.83 4.22
CA TYR A 98 -16.13 -29.66 4.41
C TYR A 98 -15.93 -30.14 5.86
N ASN A 99 -17.02 -30.38 6.62
CA ASN A 99 -16.99 -30.77 8.02
C ASN A 99 -16.19 -29.85 8.95
N GLY A 100 -16.18 -28.53 8.64
CA GLY A 100 -15.46 -27.50 9.40
C GLY A 100 -14.01 -27.29 8.99
N PHE A 101 -13.42 -28.11 8.12
CA PHE A 101 -12.07 -27.89 7.60
C PHE A 101 -12.02 -26.70 6.62
N SER A 102 -10.93 -25.97 6.63
CA SER A 102 -10.71 -24.83 5.74
C SER A 102 -9.22 -24.54 5.54
N GLU A 103 -8.88 -23.86 4.46
CA GLU A 103 -7.51 -23.38 4.15
C GLU A 103 -6.93 -22.39 5.19
N LYS A 104 -7.75 -21.92 6.11
CA LYS A 104 -7.29 -21.09 7.24
C LYS A 104 -6.88 -21.92 8.46
N LYS A 105 -7.16 -23.22 8.46
CA LYS A 105 -6.94 -24.15 9.55
C LYS A 105 -6.04 -25.29 9.09
N VAL A 106 -4.87 -24.95 8.53
CA VAL A 106 -3.92 -25.91 7.96
C VAL A 106 -2.47 -25.48 8.22
N THR A 107 -1.58 -26.45 8.35
CA THR A 107 -0.13 -26.23 8.32
C THR A 107 0.50 -27.23 7.36
N ASN A 108 1.33 -26.73 6.45
CA ASN A 108 2.09 -27.53 5.52
C ASN A 108 3.35 -28.12 6.18
N PHE A 109 3.77 -29.29 5.72
CA PHE A 109 5.05 -29.90 6.07
C PHE A 109 5.71 -30.49 4.82
N THR A 110 7.03 -30.68 4.86
CA THR A 110 7.80 -31.18 3.72
C THR A 110 8.49 -32.47 4.12
N ILE A 111 8.52 -33.44 3.20
CA ILE A 111 9.34 -34.64 3.26
C ILE A 111 10.39 -34.50 2.16
N ASP A 112 11.67 -34.38 2.53
CA ASP A 112 12.78 -34.06 1.64
C ASP A 112 13.80 -35.20 1.45
N GLN A 113 13.65 -36.32 2.21
CA GLN A 113 14.53 -37.47 2.13
C GLN A 113 13.74 -38.73 1.76
N PRO A 114 13.65 -39.08 0.48
CA PRO A 114 12.98 -40.30 0.03
C PRO A 114 13.54 -41.55 0.72
N ASP A 115 12.68 -42.54 0.94
CA ASP A 115 13.00 -43.84 1.53
C ASP A 115 13.72 -43.79 2.90
N THR A 116 13.65 -42.66 3.57
CA THR A 116 14.30 -42.43 4.88
C THR A 116 13.25 -42.04 5.91
N TRP A 117 13.34 -42.64 7.15
CA TRP A 117 12.52 -42.23 8.27
C TRP A 117 12.88 -40.82 8.73
N GLN A 118 11.88 -39.92 8.75
CA GLN A 118 12.02 -38.53 9.17
C GLN A 118 11.02 -38.25 10.30
N GLU A 119 11.43 -37.38 11.23
CA GLU A 119 10.56 -36.77 12.22
C GLU A 119 10.26 -35.33 11.78
N VAL A 120 9.04 -35.13 11.27
CA VAL A 120 8.59 -33.87 10.72
C VAL A 120 7.84 -33.08 11.79
N VAL A 121 8.30 -31.88 12.09
CA VAL A 121 7.71 -30.97 13.08
C VAL A 121 6.68 -30.07 12.41
N ILE A 122 5.49 -30.02 12.98
CA ILE A 122 4.35 -29.25 12.51
C ILE A 122 3.91 -28.31 13.63
N LEU A 123 3.89 -27.00 13.33
CA LEU A 123 3.51 -25.92 14.25
C LEU A 123 2.11 -25.40 13.85
N PRO A 124 1.01 -25.92 14.42
CA PRO A 124 -0.32 -25.58 13.96
C PRO A 124 -0.79 -24.20 14.41
N PHE A 125 -0.30 -23.67 15.55
CA PHE A 125 -0.77 -22.41 16.14
C PHE A 125 -2.31 -22.29 16.20
N TRP A 126 -2.96 -23.33 16.65
CA TRP A 126 -4.42 -23.52 16.67
C TRP A 126 -5.12 -23.02 17.93
N HIS A 127 -4.43 -22.22 18.75
CA HIS A 127 -4.86 -21.79 20.08
C HIS A 127 -6.23 -21.07 20.13
N THR A 128 -6.71 -20.54 19.01
CA THR A 128 -8.02 -19.87 18.95
C THR A 128 -9.20 -20.82 18.74
N GLU A 129 -8.95 -22.11 18.48
CA GLU A 129 -10.02 -23.11 18.26
C GLU A 129 -10.70 -23.58 19.56
N GLY A 130 -10.06 -23.41 20.71
CA GLY A 130 -10.53 -23.91 22.00
C GLY A 130 -10.25 -25.42 22.18
N THR A 131 -10.96 -26.28 21.47
CA THR A 131 -10.74 -27.73 21.49
C THR A 131 -10.71 -28.27 20.07
N ILE A 132 -9.63 -28.97 19.68
CA ILE A 132 -9.58 -29.71 18.41
C ILE A 132 -10.37 -31.00 18.56
N ARG A 133 -11.32 -31.18 17.64
CA ARG A 133 -12.17 -32.36 17.56
C ARG A 133 -11.87 -33.24 16.36
N GLN A 134 -11.34 -32.65 15.30
CA GLN A 134 -10.99 -33.38 14.09
C GLN A 134 -9.61 -32.99 13.60
N LEU A 135 -8.90 -34.01 13.05
CA LEU A 135 -7.65 -33.84 12.31
C LEU A 135 -7.82 -34.43 10.90
N ARG A 136 -7.17 -33.83 9.90
CA ARG A 136 -7.04 -34.37 8.57
C ARG A 136 -5.56 -34.29 8.17
N LEU A 137 -4.98 -35.44 7.85
CA LEU A 137 -3.61 -35.58 7.37
C LEU A 137 -3.63 -35.83 5.88
N ASP A 138 -3.21 -34.84 5.11
CA ASP A 138 -3.11 -34.90 3.66
C ASP A 138 -1.70 -35.32 3.26
N LEU A 139 -1.62 -36.31 2.40
CA LEU A 139 -0.41 -36.79 1.78
C LEU A 139 -0.35 -36.25 0.33
N TYR A 140 0.70 -36.53 -0.39
CA TYR A 140 0.78 -36.17 -1.83
C TYR A 140 0.60 -37.44 -2.69
N GLU A 141 0.21 -37.20 -3.94
CA GLU A 141 -0.13 -38.23 -4.91
C GLU A 141 1.06 -39.10 -5.34
N ASP A 142 0.77 -40.29 -5.86
CA ASP A 142 1.73 -41.22 -6.52
C ASP A 142 2.94 -41.58 -5.65
N ALA A 143 2.73 -41.87 -4.38
CA ALA A 143 3.78 -42.24 -3.45
C ALA A 143 3.36 -43.38 -2.51
N HIS A 144 4.35 -44.11 -2.02
CA HIS A 144 4.19 -45.08 -0.92
C HIS A 144 4.62 -44.43 0.39
N PHE A 145 3.77 -44.55 1.42
CA PHE A 145 4.01 -43.99 2.75
C PHE A 145 4.02 -45.05 3.82
N GLU A 146 4.95 -44.88 4.76
CA GLU A 146 4.98 -45.61 6.04
C GLU A 146 4.96 -44.57 7.16
N LEU A 147 3.97 -44.69 8.10
CA LEU A 147 3.83 -43.81 9.25
C LEU A 147 4.03 -44.67 10.52
N ASP A 148 4.95 -44.24 11.38
CA ASP A 148 5.24 -44.91 12.65
C ASP A 148 4.33 -44.34 13.75
N TRP A 149 4.30 -43.01 13.88
CA TRP A 149 3.44 -42.34 14.85
C TRP A 149 3.21 -40.86 14.51
N LEU A 150 2.11 -40.31 15.07
CA LEU A 150 1.84 -38.87 15.16
C LEU A 150 1.65 -38.53 16.65
N ARG A 151 2.43 -37.59 17.17
CA ARG A 151 2.41 -37.19 18.58
C ARG A 151 2.29 -35.68 18.70
N ILE A 152 1.49 -35.20 19.66
CA ILE A 152 1.31 -33.78 19.96
C ILE A 152 1.88 -33.49 21.33
N TYR A 153 2.71 -32.48 21.42
CA TYR A 153 3.37 -31.99 22.60
C TYR A 153 2.96 -30.56 22.93
N ASP A 154 3.02 -30.17 24.20
CA ASP A 154 2.85 -28.78 24.63
C ASP A 154 4.15 -28.26 25.24
N SER A 155 4.77 -27.30 24.61
CA SER A 155 6.07 -26.74 25.04
C SER A 155 5.96 -25.81 26.25
N ALA A 156 4.76 -25.37 26.61
CA ALA A 156 4.49 -24.55 27.80
C ALA A 156 4.08 -25.42 29.02
N LYS A 157 3.95 -26.72 28.86
CA LYS A 157 3.61 -27.59 30.00
C LYS A 157 4.68 -27.38 31.08
N ASP A 158 4.23 -27.01 32.27
CA ASP A 158 5.06 -26.73 33.46
C ASP A 158 6.02 -25.51 33.28
N ARG A 159 5.73 -24.60 32.35
CA ARG A 159 6.49 -23.37 32.11
C ARG A 159 5.60 -22.13 32.16
N THR A 160 6.10 -21.05 32.76
CA THR A 160 5.45 -19.75 32.68
C THR A 160 5.95 -19.02 31.43
N PRO A 161 5.06 -18.54 30.52
CA PRO A 161 5.48 -17.73 29.39
C PRO A 161 6.22 -16.46 29.81
N ALA A 162 7.27 -16.11 29.08
CA ALA A 162 8.03 -14.88 29.34
C ALA A 162 7.21 -13.64 28.93
N THR A 163 7.08 -12.66 29.83
CA THR A 163 6.28 -11.44 29.63
C THR A 163 7.10 -10.16 29.44
N ASP A 164 8.39 -10.20 29.69
CA ASP A 164 9.27 -9.02 29.78
C ASP A 164 10.65 -9.22 29.12
N LYS A 165 10.89 -10.36 28.50
CA LYS A 165 12.16 -10.66 27.84
C LYS A 165 12.08 -10.43 26.32
N TYR A 166 12.65 -9.30 25.86
CA TYR A 166 12.62 -8.88 24.48
C TYR A 166 13.94 -9.10 23.71
N ARG A 167 14.99 -9.63 24.39
CA ARG A 167 16.30 -9.88 23.79
C ARG A 167 16.85 -11.24 24.20
N TRP A 168 17.38 -11.99 23.24
CA TRP A 168 18.04 -13.29 23.41
C TRP A 168 19.43 -13.25 22.77
N ALA A 169 20.45 -13.64 23.53
CA ALA A 169 21.81 -13.85 23.05
C ALA A 169 22.11 -15.36 22.99
N PHE A 170 22.76 -15.82 21.92
CA PHE A 170 22.97 -17.25 21.66
C PHE A 170 24.40 -17.71 21.97
N GLU A 171 25.25 -16.87 22.56
CA GLU A 171 26.64 -17.18 22.92
C GLU A 171 26.74 -18.31 23.92
N ASP A 172 25.76 -18.45 24.82
CA ASP A 172 25.74 -19.42 25.94
C ASP A 172 24.70 -20.55 25.76
N GLY A 173 24.43 -20.97 24.51
CA GLY A 173 23.53 -22.12 24.26
C GLY A 173 22.05 -21.79 24.04
N GLY A 174 21.70 -20.52 23.80
CA GLY A 174 20.39 -20.14 23.22
C GLY A 174 19.21 -20.11 24.17
N GLU A 175 19.41 -20.01 25.48
CA GLU A 175 18.39 -19.70 26.50
C GLU A 175 16.97 -20.26 26.22
N ALA A 176 16.87 -21.58 26.10
CA ALA A 176 15.61 -22.31 25.88
C ALA A 176 14.95 -22.15 24.49
N TRP A 177 15.60 -21.51 23.51
CA TRP A 177 15.20 -21.63 22.12
C TRP A 177 15.50 -23.04 21.61
N ARG A 178 14.64 -23.56 20.74
CA ARG A 178 14.76 -24.90 20.17
C ARG A 178 15.08 -24.83 18.69
N LEU A 179 16.15 -25.55 18.30
CA LEU A 179 16.42 -25.89 16.91
C LEU A 179 15.89 -27.32 16.68
N TRP A 180 15.01 -27.47 15.70
CA TRP A 180 14.53 -28.78 15.28
C TRP A 180 15.54 -29.38 14.29
N PRO A 181 16.16 -30.51 14.65
CA PRO A 181 17.18 -31.14 13.79
C PRO A 181 16.61 -31.45 12.40
N GLY A 182 17.36 -31.10 11.35
CA GLY A 182 16.98 -31.36 9.95
C GLY A 182 15.89 -30.45 9.38
N SER A 183 15.22 -29.58 10.17
CA SER A 183 14.11 -28.76 9.69
C SER A 183 14.49 -27.30 9.36
N GLY A 184 15.64 -26.82 9.85
CA GLY A 184 16.02 -25.41 9.75
C GLY A 184 15.14 -24.45 10.58
N ILE A 185 14.29 -24.97 11.48
CA ILE A 185 13.35 -24.20 12.28
C ILE A 185 13.91 -23.95 13.69
N LEU A 186 14.10 -22.69 14.05
CA LEU A 186 14.48 -22.21 15.37
C LEU A 186 13.27 -21.53 16.01
N VAL A 187 12.78 -22.00 17.17
CA VAL A 187 11.58 -21.48 17.83
C VAL A 187 11.88 -20.99 19.24
N SER A 188 11.29 -19.87 19.62
CA SER A 188 11.39 -19.28 20.97
C SER A 188 10.79 -20.21 22.05
N PRO A 189 11.18 -20.03 23.33
CA PRO A 189 10.36 -20.51 24.43
C PRO A 189 8.96 -19.89 24.39
N PRO A 190 7.99 -20.39 25.19
CA PRO A 190 6.67 -19.76 25.31
C PRO A 190 6.78 -18.29 25.71
N LEU A 191 6.08 -17.42 24.96
CA LEU A 191 6.06 -15.98 25.16
C LEU A 191 4.63 -15.51 25.47
N ASN A 192 4.52 -14.36 26.11
CA ASN A 192 3.32 -13.52 26.16
C ASN A 192 3.80 -12.07 26.25
N LEU A 193 4.43 -11.60 25.15
CA LEU A 193 5.11 -10.31 25.10
C LEU A 193 4.21 -9.26 24.44
N SER A 194 3.96 -8.15 25.12
CA SER A 194 3.30 -7.01 24.52
C SER A 194 4.18 -6.39 23.42
N VAL A 195 3.63 -6.22 22.22
CA VAL A 195 4.33 -5.60 21.08
C VAL A 195 3.66 -4.30 20.61
N ALA A 196 2.78 -3.73 21.42
CA ALA A 196 2.05 -2.51 21.08
C ALA A 196 2.98 -1.33 20.71
N ASP A 197 4.11 -1.21 21.42
CA ASP A 197 5.14 -0.19 21.24
C ASP A 197 6.40 -0.70 20.53
N LYS A 198 6.46 -1.98 20.13
CA LYS A 198 7.65 -2.64 19.60
C LYS A 198 7.44 -3.16 18.18
N GLY A 199 7.74 -2.29 17.23
CA GLY A 199 7.49 -2.58 15.81
C GLY A 199 8.65 -3.27 15.06
N TRP A 200 9.77 -3.60 15.72
CA TRP A 200 10.98 -4.10 15.05
C TRP A 200 11.49 -5.39 15.66
N VAL A 201 11.99 -6.27 14.79
CA VAL A 201 12.81 -7.41 15.19
C VAL A 201 14.17 -7.30 14.52
N SER A 202 15.22 -7.20 15.34
CA SER A 202 16.60 -7.13 14.88
C SER A 202 17.29 -8.47 15.10
N ILE A 203 17.83 -9.07 14.04
CA ILE A 203 18.47 -10.38 14.06
C ILE A 203 19.94 -10.22 13.68
N ALA A 204 20.83 -10.46 14.64
CA ALA A 204 22.26 -10.51 14.35
C ALA A 204 22.64 -11.94 13.95
N LEU A 205 23.00 -12.14 12.68
CA LEU A 205 23.37 -13.46 12.15
C LEU A 205 24.44 -13.35 11.07
N LYS A 206 25.03 -14.49 10.71
CA LYS A 206 25.88 -14.67 9.54
C LYS A 206 25.56 -15.96 8.81
N ALA A 207 25.87 -16.03 7.53
CA ALA A 207 25.64 -17.18 6.66
C ALA A 207 26.90 -17.52 5.86
N GLU A 208 27.13 -18.81 5.63
CA GLU A 208 28.24 -19.29 4.79
C GLU A 208 27.95 -19.05 3.30
N GLU A 209 26.67 -19.08 2.91
CA GLU A 209 26.20 -18.81 1.55
C GLU A 209 25.02 -17.82 1.57
N SER A 210 24.87 -17.02 0.52
CA SER A 210 23.71 -16.14 0.36
C SER A 210 22.44 -16.97 0.25
N THR A 211 21.43 -16.62 1.05
CA THR A 211 20.22 -17.41 1.21
C THR A 211 19.03 -16.53 1.62
N THR A 212 17.90 -17.15 1.85
CA THR A 212 16.73 -16.50 2.46
C THR A 212 16.37 -17.15 3.79
N ALA A 213 15.85 -16.36 4.72
CA ALA A 213 15.23 -16.87 5.92
C ALA A 213 13.85 -16.21 6.13
N SER A 214 12.99 -16.89 6.88
CA SER A 214 11.69 -16.37 7.27
C SER A 214 11.60 -16.25 8.78
N LEU A 215 11.39 -15.02 9.26
CA LEU A 215 10.93 -14.80 10.62
C LEU A 215 9.44 -15.11 10.66
N PHE A 216 9.00 -15.91 11.62
CA PHE A 216 7.58 -16.17 11.85
C PHE A 216 7.18 -15.87 13.30
N TRP A 217 5.90 -15.57 13.49
CA TRP A 217 5.32 -15.30 14.82
C TRP A 217 3.85 -15.71 14.84
N THR A 218 3.32 -15.87 16.05
CA THR A 218 1.89 -16.01 16.28
C THR A 218 1.43 -15.01 17.33
N GLY A 219 0.29 -14.35 17.06
CA GLY A 219 -0.33 -13.39 17.96
C GLY A 219 -1.42 -14.00 18.84
N ALA A 220 -1.79 -13.33 19.91
CA ALA A 220 -2.79 -13.82 20.86
C ALA A 220 -4.22 -13.91 20.26
N ARG A 221 -4.54 -13.08 19.25
CA ARG A 221 -5.91 -12.97 18.68
C ARG A 221 -6.11 -13.66 17.35
N GLY A 222 -5.06 -14.11 16.68
CA GLY A 222 -5.14 -14.71 15.35
C GLY A 222 -4.77 -16.19 15.35
N PRO A 223 -5.44 -17.05 14.57
CA PRO A 223 -5.00 -18.42 14.36
C PRO A 223 -3.80 -18.46 13.42
N GLY A 224 -3.01 -19.54 13.49
CA GLY A 224 -1.89 -19.78 12.60
C GLY A 224 -0.67 -18.91 12.90
N ARG A 225 0.22 -18.83 11.94
CA ARG A 225 1.45 -18.02 11.98
C ARG A 225 1.51 -17.05 10.83
N GLU A 226 2.11 -15.90 11.09
CA GLU A 226 2.53 -14.94 10.07
C GLU A 226 4.03 -15.09 9.80
N THR A 227 4.47 -14.75 8.61
CA THR A 227 5.88 -14.89 8.22
C THR A 227 6.40 -13.64 7.50
N ARG A 228 7.67 -13.32 7.74
CA ARG A 228 8.43 -12.29 7.04
C ARG A 228 9.72 -12.88 6.49
N THR A 229 9.78 -13.07 5.17
CA THR A 229 10.99 -13.52 4.49
C THR A 229 11.93 -12.36 4.22
N PHE A 230 13.22 -12.58 4.36
CA PHE A 230 14.28 -11.62 4.08
C PHE A 230 15.52 -12.32 3.49
N GLU A 231 16.28 -11.59 2.70
CA GLU A 231 17.51 -12.05 2.09
C GLU A 231 18.68 -11.92 3.06
N ILE A 232 19.60 -12.86 3.00
CA ILE A 232 20.80 -12.92 3.82
C ILE A 232 21.98 -13.07 2.88
N ASP A 233 22.92 -12.12 2.93
CA ASP A 233 24.17 -12.20 2.20
C ASP A 233 25.18 -13.08 2.92
N ALA A 234 25.97 -13.83 2.17
CA ALA A 234 27.12 -14.54 2.70
C ALA A 234 28.08 -13.58 3.42
N SER A 235 28.50 -13.94 4.62
CA SER A 235 29.42 -13.12 5.41
C SER A 235 30.09 -13.94 6.53
N ASP A 236 31.41 -13.74 6.72
CA ASP A 236 32.12 -14.25 7.88
C ASP A 236 31.83 -13.46 9.15
N ASP A 237 31.38 -12.21 9.02
CA ASP A 237 31.01 -11.33 10.11
C ASP A 237 29.50 -11.33 10.38
N PHE A 238 29.13 -11.12 11.65
CA PHE A 238 27.71 -10.94 12.01
C PHE A 238 27.18 -9.63 11.46
N ARG A 239 26.11 -9.72 10.68
CA ARG A 239 25.31 -8.58 10.21
C ARG A 239 23.99 -8.52 10.99
N VAL A 240 23.47 -7.32 11.17
CA VAL A 240 22.15 -7.09 11.79
C VAL A 240 21.12 -6.88 10.68
N TYR A 241 20.08 -7.71 10.69
CA TYR A 241 18.94 -7.62 9.80
C TYR A 241 17.76 -7.08 10.61
N ASP A 242 17.32 -5.90 10.26
CA ASP A 242 16.23 -5.19 10.94
C ASP A 242 14.93 -5.37 10.17
N LEU A 243 13.95 -6.00 10.79
CA LEU A 243 12.65 -6.30 10.20
C LEU A 243 11.57 -5.45 10.85
N GLU A 244 10.95 -4.56 10.08
CA GLU A 244 9.79 -3.81 10.53
C GLU A 244 8.53 -4.69 10.45
N LEU A 245 7.93 -4.95 11.60
CA LEU A 245 6.69 -5.75 11.73
C LEU A 245 5.48 -4.89 12.13
N GLN A 246 5.69 -3.61 12.31
CA GLN A 246 4.61 -2.67 12.59
C GLN A 246 3.56 -2.73 11.47
N GLY A 247 2.29 -2.87 11.87
CA GLY A 247 1.18 -2.97 10.91
C GLY A 247 0.93 -4.36 10.33
N GLU A 248 1.73 -5.39 10.71
CA GLU A 248 1.39 -6.77 10.38
C GLU A 248 0.19 -7.24 11.19
N SER A 249 -0.68 -8.05 10.57
CA SER A 249 -1.99 -8.40 11.11
C SER A 249 -1.94 -9.06 12.49
N ALA A 250 -0.96 -9.91 12.73
CA ALA A 250 -0.76 -10.63 14.00
C ALA A 250 0.32 -9.99 14.90
N TRP A 251 0.97 -8.88 14.46
CA TRP A 251 1.96 -8.16 15.27
C TRP A 251 1.27 -7.02 16.04
N ARG A 252 0.39 -7.38 16.95
CA ARG A 252 -0.37 -6.44 17.79
C ARG A 252 -0.72 -7.09 19.12
N ASP A 253 -0.98 -6.27 20.14
CA ASP A 253 -1.26 -6.70 21.52
C ASP A 253 -0.12 -7.56 22.06
N SER A 254 -0.24 -8.90 22.00
CA SER A 254 0.79 -9.82 22.48
C SER A 254 1.13 -10.88 21.44
N ILE A 255 2.42 -11.22 21.35
CA ILE A 255 2.91 -12.38 20.62
C ILE A 255 3.16 -13.55 21.58
N LEU A 256 2.86 -14.77 21.13
CA LEU A 256 2.93 -15.99 21.93
C LEU A 256 4.12 -16.89 21.56
N ALA A 257 4.58 -16.80 20.32
CA ALA A 257 5.78 -17.46 19.83
C ALA A 257 6.44 -16.64 18.73
N LEU A 258 7.76 -16.79 18.61
CA LEU A 258 8.61 -16.21 17.59
C LEU A 258 9.56 -17.29 17.06
N GLY A 259 9.87 -17.29 15.77
CA GLY A 259 10.83 -18.26 15.24
C GLY A 259 11.50 -17.80 13.96
N LEU A 260 12.57 -18.52 13.60
CA LEU A 260 13.33 -18.31 12.37
C LEU A 260 13.38 -19.63 11.61
N GLU A 261 13.04 -19.59 10.32
CA GLU A 261 13.06 -20.73 9.42
C GLU A 261 14.00 -20.43 8.25
N SER A 262 14.87 -21.38 7.92
CA SER A 262 15.81 -21.28 6.80
C SER A 262 16.11 -22.64 6.20
N ALA A 263 16.63 -22.69 4.98
CA ALA A 263 17.12 -23.94 4.40
C ALA A 263 18.19 -24.55 5.33
N PRO A 264 18.11 -25.84 5.66
CA PRO A 264 19.08 -26.50 6.58
C PRO A 264 20.53 -26.41 6.10
N ALA A 265 20.74 -26.36 4.80
CA ALA A 265 22.08 -26.30 4.17
C ALA A 265 22.73 -24.90 4.21
N ALA A 266 22.00 -23.86 4.61
CA ALA A 266 22.45 -22.47 4.50
C ALA A 266 23.58 -22.06 5.49
N GLY A 267 23.96 -22.91 6.43
CA GLY A 267 25.05 -22.66 7.39
C GLY A 267 24.85 -21.40 8.25
N LEU A 268 23.59 -21.11 8.65
CA LEU A 268 23.29 -19.90 9.44
C LEU A 268 23.83 -20.00 10.86
N THR A 269 24.45 -18.91 11.34
CA THR A 269 24.80 -18.72 12.73
C THR A 269 24.09 -17.50 13.30
N VAL A 270 23.20 -17.69 14.28
CA VAL A 270 22.48 -16.61 14.95
C VAL A 270 23.22 -16.19 16.22
N LYS A 271 23.51 -14.89 16.35
CA LYS A 271 24.14 -14.29 17.53
C LYS A 271 23.11 -13.77 18.52
N SER A 272 22.10 -13.05 18.05
CA SER A 272 21.03 -12.49 18.90
C SER A 272 19.76 -12.22 18.09
N ILE A 273 18.63 -12.25 18.80
CA ILE A 273 17.33 -11.76 18.31
C ILE A 273 16.82 -10.77 19.36
N GLU A 274 16.36 -9.60 18.89
CA GLU A 274 15.85 -8.52 19.75
C GLU A 274 14.54 -7.94 19.17
N ILE A 275 13.53 -7.79 20.01
CA ILE A 275 12.28 -7.09 19.71
C ILE A 275 12.40 -5.68 20.32
N ALA A 276 12.29 -4.65 19.50
CA ALA A 276 12.57 -3.27 19.89
C ALA A 276 11.58 -2.27 19.29
N GLU A 277 11.61 -1.05 19.78
CA GLU A 277 10.83 0.10 19.28
C GLU A 277 11.39 0.63 17.95
N ARG A 278 12.69 0.43 17.71
CA ARG A 278 13.41 0.86 16.51
C ARG A 278 14.46 -0.18 16.11
N PRO A 279 14.97 -0.16 14.86
CA PRO A 279 16.06 -1.04 14.43
C PRO A 279 17.30 -0.88 15.33
N GLN A 280 18.15 -1.89 15.39
CA GLN A 280 19.35 -1.93 16.23
C GLN A 280 20.65 -1.98 15.39
N GLY A 281 20.54 -2.08 14.08
CA GLY A 281 21.64 -2.10 13.13
C GLY A 281 22.48 -0.81 13.10
N PRO A 282 23.58 -0.80 12.37
CA PRO A 282 24.37 0.41 12.15
C PRO A 282 23.56 1.48 11.41
N ALA A 283 24.13 2.68 11.27
CA ALA A 283 23.57 3.67 10.36
C ALA A 283 23.57 3.12 8.93
N ASP A 284 22.46 3.38 8.23
CA ASP A 284 22.24 2.99 6.83
C ASP A 284 21.70 4.21 6.08
N ILE A 285 22.55 4.88 5.32
CA ILE A 285 22.20 6.10 4.62
C ILE A 285 21.74 5.77 3.21
N ARG A 286 20.46 5.88 3.00
CA ARG A 286 19.84 5.75 1.69
C ARG A 286 19.74 7.11 1.00
N VAL A 287 20.11 7.17 -0.27
CA VAL A 287 19.86 8.32 -1.14
C VAL A 287 18.46 8.15 -1.75
N LEU A 288 17.51 8.94 -1.26
CA LEU A 288 16.11 8.89 -1.73
C LEU A 288 15.94 9.55 -3.10
N HIS A 289 16.73 10.58 -3.37
CA HIS A 289 16.73 11.30 -4.63
C HIS A 289 18.11 11.88 -4.91
N PHE A 290 18.57 11.76 -6.13
CA PHE A 290 19.72 12.50 -6.66
C PHE A 290 19.45 12.86 -8.12
N GLY A 291 19.32 14.17 -8.40
CA GLY A 291 18.97 14.68 -9.72
C GLY A 291 18.37 16.07 -9.66
N PHE A 292 17.69 16.46 -10.72
CA PHE A 292 16.98 17.72 -10.72
C PHE A 292 15.86 17.81 -9.69
N GLU A 293 15.67 19.01 -9.13
CA GLU A 293 14.52 19.33 -8.30
C GLU A 293 13.20 19.41 -9.08
N ASN A 294 13.25 19.76 -10.36
CA ASN A 294 12.10 19.95 -11.24
C ASN A 294 12.23 19.15 -12.54
N GLY A 295 11.10 18.81 -13.17
CA GLY A 295 11.05 17.97 -14.36
C GLY A 295 11.28 18.64 -15.71
N ALA A 296 11.33 20.00 -15.79
CA ALA A 296 11.51 20.73 -17.05
C ALA A 296 12.65 21.74 -16.91
N ASN A 297 13.87 21.31 -17.18
CA ASN A 297 15.07 22.11 -17.03
C ASN A 297 15.62 22.52 -18.40
N ARG A 298 15.93 23.79 -18.59
CA ARG A 298 16.42 24.32 -19.88
C ARG A 298 17.89 24.71 -19.79
N ALA A 299 18.63 24.46 -20.85
CA ALA A 299 19.98 25.01 -21.02
C ALA A 299 19.96 26.54 -20.93
N GLN A 300 21.09 27.11 -20.54
CA GLN A 300 21.33 28.56 -20.33
C GLN A 300 20.50 29.16 -19.18
N ARG A 301 19.84 28.35 -18.36
CA ARG A 301 19.18 28.77 -17.13
C ARG A 301 19.81 28.04 -15.92
N ASP A 302 19.64 28.68 -14.76
CA ASP A 302 20.01 28.08 -13.47
C ASP A 302 19.01 27.00 -13.14
N CYS A 303 19.52 25.77 -12.91
CA CYS A 303 18.76 24.59 -12.55
C CYS A 303 19.26 24.05 -11.22
N VAL A 304 18.36 23.62 -10.36
CA VAL A 304 18.72 23.07 -9.05
C VAL A 304 18.86 21.54 -9.16
N VAL A 305 20.00 21.04 -8.70
CA VAL A 305 20.26 19.62 -8.45
C VAL A 305 20.16 19.39 -6.94
N THR A 306 19.41 18.37 -6.55
CA THR A 306 19.12 18.04 -5.16
C THR A 306 19.58 16.61 -4.86
N ALA A 307 20.17 16.40 -3.67
CA ALA A 307 20.38 15.09 -3.07
C ALA A 307 19.63 15.02 -1.74
N ILE A 308 18.81 13.98 -1.54
CA ILE A 308 18.02 13.78 -0.32
C ILE A 308 18.48 12.47 0.31
N PHE A 309 18.88 12.54 1.57
CA PHE A 309 19.38 11.44 2.37
C PHE A 309 18.39 11.07 3.47
N LEU A 310 18.32 9.79 3.80
CA LEU A 310 17.55 9.24 4.91
C LEU A 310 18.40 8.20 5.64
N ASN A 311 18.46 8.26 6.97
CA ASN A 311 19.02 7.16 7.76
C ASN A 311 17.92 6.14 8.08
N GLU A 312 17.99 4.96 7.45
CA GLU A 312 17.09 3.82 7.73
C GLU A 312 17.65 2.91 8.85
N GLY A 313 18.95 3.06 9.20
CA GLY A 313 19.60 2.29 10.25
C GLY A 313 19.26 2.77 11.65
N GLY A 314 19.41 1.88 12.63
CA GLY A 314 19.01 2.12 14.01
C GLY A 314 19.94 3.06 14.81
N ARG A 315 21.16 3.23 14.36
CA ARG A 315 22.16 4.12 14.98
C ARG A 315 22.28 5.41 14.20
N SER A 316 22.62 6.48 14.89
CA SER A 316 22.94 7.75 14.23
C SER A 316 24.21 7.60 13.39
N SER A 317 24.23 8.24 12.22
CA SER A 317 25.42 8.29 11.39
C SER A 317 26.47 9.23 11.99
N GLU A 318 27.75 8.99 11.68
CA GLU A 318 28.75 10.04 11.79
C GLU A 318 28.49 11.10 10.70
N PRO A 319 28.90 12.35 10.92
CA PRO A 319 28.89 13.36 9.85
C PRO A 319 29.77 12.91 8.68
N PHE A 320 29.30 13.14 7.45
CA PHE A 320 30.03 12.77 6.24
C PHE A 320 29.96 13.88 5.20
N GLU A 321 30.87 13.83 4.22
CA GLU A 321 30.85 14.76 3.08
C GLU A 321 30.24 14.09 1.85
N ALA A 322 29.43 14.87 1.11
CA ALA A 322 28.92 14.52 -0.20
C ALA A 322 29.40 15.52 -1.25
N GLY A 323 29.99 15.05 -2.32
CA GLY A 323 30.58 15.82 -3.41
C GLY A 323 29.85 15.64 -4.71
N LEU A 324 29.52 16.73 -5.41
CA LEU A 324 28.94 16.72 -6.75
C LEU A 324 30.05 16.66 -7.79
N GLU A 325 30.11 15.56 -8.57
CA GLU A 325 30.94 15.43 -9.77
C GLU A 325 30.13 15.91 -10.99
N ILE A 326 30.65 16.89 -11.70
CA ILE A 326 30.01 17.44 -12.91
C ILE A 326 30.91 17.30 -14.12
N PRO A 327 30.37 16.92 -15.31
CA PRO A 327 31.13 16.80 -16.54
C PRO A 327 31.42 18.16 -17.17
N GLY A 328 32.32 18.18 -18.18
CA GLY A 328 32.51 19.37 -19.03
C GLY A 328 31.22 19.79 -19.73
N GLY A 329 31.00 21.10 -19.87
CA GLY A 329 29.78 21.69 -20.44
C GLY A 329 28.67 21.97 -19.42
N LEU A 330 28.89 21.59 -18.15
CA LEU A 330 28.03 21.91 -17.01
C LEU A 330 28.82 22.78 -16.02
N THR A 331 28.28 23.92 -15.62
CA THR A 331 28.90 24.87 -14.69
C THR A 331 28.16 24.86 -13.36
N LEU A 332 28.91 24.72 -12.25
CA LEU A 332 28.38 24.96 -10.89
C LEU A 332 28.27 26.47 -10.67
N VAL A 333 27.03 26.97 -10.51
CA VAL A 333 26.74 28.39 -10.34
C VAL A 333 26.67 28.80 -8.89
N LYS A 334 26.10 27.89 -8.04
CA LYS A 334 25.91 28.15 -6.60
C LYS A 334 26.00 26.83 -5.81
N GLY A 335 26.49 26.93 -4.60
CA GLY A 335 26.75 25.82 -3.68
C GLY A 335 28.21 25.35 -3.78
N ASP A 336 28.76 24.87 -2.66
CA ASP A 336 30.09 24.25 -2.66
C ASP A 336 30.01 22.86 -3.33
N ALA A 337 31.00 22.51 -4.15
CA ALA A 337 31.03 21.20 -4.81
C ALA A 337 31.00 20.05 -3.79
N ARG A 338 31.64 20.23 -2.63
CA ARG A 338 31.54 19.34 -1.47
C ARG A 338 30.79 20.02 -0.34
N GLN A 339 29.80 19.32 0.24
CA GLN A 339 29.01 19.81 1.35
C GLN A 339 28.96 18.75 2.45
N THR A 340 28.89 19.19 3.71
CA THR A 340 28.80 18.29 4.86
C THR A 340 27.34 17.95 5.19
N VAL A 341 27.04 16.66 5.31
CA VAL A 341 25.83 16.15 5.92
C VAL A 341 26.13 15.91 7.41
N GLY A 342 25.36 16.53 8.29
CA GLY A 342 25.47 16.31 9.73
C GLY A 342 25.10 14.88 10.14
N SER A 343 25.28 14.54 11.41
CA SER A 343 24.79 13.26 11.95
C SER A 343 23.28 13.14 11.76
N LEU A 344 22.84 12.02 11.22
CA LEU A 344 21.43 11.69 11.00
C LEU A 344 21.02 10.54 11.93
N ASP A 345 20.04 10.77 12.79
CA ASP A 345 19.44 9.71 13.61
C ASP A 345 18.45 8.88 12.77
N PHE A 346 17.93 7.79 13.32
CA PHE A 346 16.94 6.93 12.67
C PHE A 346 15.76 7.75 12.11
N ARG A 347 15.45 7.54 10.81
CA ARG A 347 14.43 8.28 10.04
C ARG A 347 14.67 9.79 9.92
N GLN A 348 15.84 10.27 10.27
CA GLN A 348 16.20 11.67 10.02
C GLN A 348 16.69 11.84 8.58
N ARG A 349 16.35 12.98 8.00
CA ARG A 349 16.67 13.34 6.61
C ARG A 349 17.62 14.55 6.56
N ALA A 350 18.37 14.62 5.45
CA ALA A 350 19.11 15.81 5.06
C ALA A 350 18.92 16.06 3.57
N THR A 351 19.02 17.32 3.18
CA THR A 351 18.92 17.72 1.78
C THR A 351 20.09 18.64 1.44
N LEU A 352 20.80 18.33 0.36
CA LEU A 352 21.81 19.19 -0.24
C LEU A 352 21.34 19.70 -1.59
N ASN A 353 21.70 20.94 -1.91
CA ASN A 353 21.33 21.59 -3.16
C ASN A 353 22.55 22.21 -3.85
N TRP A 354 22.60 22.09 -5.17
CA TRP A 354 23.57 22.73 -6.05
C TRP A 354 22.82 23.45 -7.18
N THR A 355 23.25 24.61 -7.57
CA THR A 355 22.73 25.27 -8.78
C THR A 355 23.71 25.07 -9.91
N VAL A 356 23.24 24.47 -11.00
CA VAL A 356 24.05 24.20 -12.19
C VAL A 356 23.47 24.88 -13.42
N ARG A 357 24.31 25.13 -14.45
CA ARG A 357 23.90 25.69 -15.73
C ARG A 357 24.61 24.94 -16.86
N ALA A 358 23.84 24.45 -17.83
CA ALA A 358 24.36 23.87 -19.05
C ALA A 358 24.46 24.91 -20.17
N ASP A 359 25.47 24.83 -21.02
CA ASP A 359 25.68 25.74 -22.16
C ASP A 359 24.73 25.44 -23.33
N ALA A 360 24.37 24.15 -23.53
CA ALA A 360 23.52 23.67 -24.61
C ALA A 360 22.54 22.60 -24.12
N ALA A 361 21.47 22.40 -24.89
CA ALA A 361 20.53 21.28 -24.68
C ALA A 361 21.24 19.94 -24.87
N GLY A 362 20.77 18.91 -24.16
CA GLY A 362 21.30 17.58 -24.18
C GLY A 362 21.34 16.94 -22.80
N THR A 363 22.03 15.83 -22.69
CA THR A 363 22.16 15.09 -21.44
C THR A 363 23.56 15.28 -20.82
N ALA A 364 23.60 15.35 -19.49
CA ALA A 364 24.84 15.35 -18.71
C ALA A 364 24.76 14.30 -17.61
N GLN A 365 25.77 13.44 -17.52
CA GLN A 365 25.88 12.49 -16.41
C GLN A 365 26.61 13.15 -15.25
N ILE A 366 26.00 13.18 -14.09
CA ILE A 366 26.58 13.68 -12.83
C ILE A 366 26.81 12.53 -11.86
N GLY A 367 27.75 12.72 -10.91
CA GLY A 367 28.05 11.80 -9.84
C GLY A 367 27.86 12.43 -8.48
N LEU A 368 27.49 11.63 -7.49
CA LEU A 368 27.50 11.96 -6.07
C LEU A 368 28.50 11.05 -5.39
N GLU A 369 29.62 11.61 -4.95
CA GLU A 369 30.71 10.94 -4.27
C GLU A 369 30.64 11.17 -2.77
N PHE A 370 31.11 10.21 -1.99
CA PHE A 370 31.10 10.29 -0.54
C PHE A 370 32.53 10.20 0.03
N SER A 371 32.70 10.73 1.25
CA SER A 371 33.92 10.49 2.03
C SER A 371 34.02 9.00 2.42
N GLU A 372 35.24 8.50 2.65
CA GLU A 372 35.54 7.08 2.94
C GLU A 372 34.69 6.48 4.10
N ASN A 373 34.25 7.31 5.03
CA ASN A 373 33.48 6.87 6.19
C ASN A 373 31.96 7.03 6.02
N ALA A 374 31.48 7.42 4.83
CA ALA A 374 30.05 7.59 4.59
C ALA A 374 29.38 6.20 4.48
N PRO A 375 28.29 5.96 5.19
CA PRO A 375 27.52 4.72 5.07
C PRO A 375 26.56 4.80 3.87
N ALA A 376 27.08 5.19 2.69
CA ALA A 376 26.30 5.36 1.46
C ALA A 376 27.16 5.02 0.23
N ASP A 377 26.55 4.43 -0.79
CA ASP A 377 27.18 4.11 -2.05
C ASP A 377 27.13 5.29 -3.03
N GLU A 378 28.17 5.42 -3.90
CA GLU A 378 28.17 6.37 -5.00
C GLU A 378 26.88 6.31 -5.81
N GLN A 379 26.37 7.49 -6.20
CA GLN A 379 25.21 7.60 -7.07
C GLN A 379 25.57 8.26 -8.38
N ARG A 380 24.86 7.88 -9.45
CA ARG A 380 24.93 8.49 -10.76
C ARG A 380 23.55 8.92 -11.21
N ALA A 381 23.43 10.10 -11.82
CA ALA A 381 22.20 10.57 -12.42
C ALA A 381 22.44 11.17 -13.78
N VAL A 382 21.46 11.07 -14.65
CA VAL A 382 21.46 11.70 -15.97
C VAL A 382 20.53 12.91 -15.93
N LEU A 383 21.10 14.08 -16.11
CA LEU A 383 20.38 15.33 -16.22
C LEU A 383 20.07 15.62 -17.68
N GLU A 384 18.83 15.91 -18.00
CA GLU A 384 18.41 16.31 -19.35
C GLU A 384 18.06 17.81 -19.38
N PHE A 385 18.75 18.53 -20.23
CA PHE A 385 18.51 19.95 -20.46
C PHE A 385 17.76 20.13 -21.77
N LEU A 386 16.55 20.69 -21.69
CA LEU A 386 15.75 21.05 -22.84
C LEU A 386 16.38 22.25 -23.60
N SER A 387 15.94 22.44 -24.83
CA SER A 387 16.41 23.59 -25.65
C SER A 387 16.21 24.91 -24.94
N PRO A 388 17.16 25.88 -25.07
CA PRO A 388 17.00 27.19 -24.51
C PRO A 388 15.74 27.88 -25.02
N MET A 389 15.01 28.51 -24.11
CA MET A 389 13.84 29.32 -24.44
C MET A 389 13.86 30.59 -23.58
N PRO A 390 13.73 31.78 -24.18
CA PRO A 390 13.62 33.01 -23.40
C PRO A 390 12.31 32.98 -22.59
N VAL A 391 12.35 33.45 -21.35
CA VAL A 391 11.14 33.61 -20.54
C VAL A 391 10.26 34.71 -21.14
N GLN A 392 9.09 34.33 -21.62
CA GLN A 392 8.03 35.23 -22.05
C GLN A 392 6.99 35.35 -20.96
N LYS A 393 7.07 36.39 -20.14
CA LYS A 393 6.14 36.60 -19.05
C LYS A 393 4.69 36.61 -19.54
N ALA A 394 3.88 35.73 -19.01
CA ALA A 394 2.44 35.68 -19.22
C ALA A 394 1.70 36.18 -17.97
N GLU A 395 0.50 36.71 -18.16
CA GLU A 395 -0.39 37.11 -17.07
C GLU A 395 -1.27 35.96 -16.59
N TYR A 396 -1.35 34.89 -17.38
CA TYR A 396 -2.13 33.69 -17.12
C TYR A 396 -1.55 32.51 -17.90
N VAL A 397 -2.04 31.30 -17.63
CA VAL A 397 -1.71 30.10 -18.40
C VAL A 397 -1.91 30.35 -19.88
N PRO A 398 -0.90 30.16 -20.75
CA PRO A 398 -1.05 30.35 -22.16
C PRO A 398 -2.14 29.49 -22.78
N GLU A 399 -2.89 30.02 -23.72
CA GLU A 399 -3.96 29.31 -24.41
C GLU A 399 -3.45 27.96 -24.97
N PRO A 400 -4.15 26.86 -24.71
CA PRO A 400 -3.81 25.57 -25.29
C PRO A 400 -3.91 25.54 -26.81
N ARG A 401 -3.10 24.69 -27.42
CA ARG A 401 -3.14 24.37 -28.84
C ARG A 401 -3.37 22.89 -29.00
N PRO A 402 -4.64 22.39 -28.89
CA PRO A 402 -4.97 20.97 -28.96
C PRO A 402 -4.40 20.33 -30.23
N VAL A 403 -3.90 19.13 -30.12
CA VAL A 403 -3.58 18.29 -31.28
C VAL A 403 -4.79 17.38 -31.59
N GLU A 404 -5.01 17.13 -32.90
CA GLU A 404 -6.10 16.26 -33.34
C GLU A 404 -5.73 14.77 -33.15
N THR A 405 -6.72 13.95 -32.81
CA THR A 405 -6.60 12.49 -32.68
C THR A 405 -7.78 11.82 -33.35
N GLU A 406 -7.58 10.63 -33.94
CA GLU A 406 -8.66 9.83 -34.54
C GLU A 406 -9.37 8.93 -33.50
N ILE A 407 -8.74 8.74 -32.33
CA ILE A 407 -9.21 7.92 -31.22
C ILE A 407 -9.38 8.85 -30.02
N ASP A 408 -10.47 8.66 -29.26
CA ASP A 408 -10.66 9.32 -27.98
C ASP A 408 -9.69 8.72 -26.96
N VAL A 409 -8.77 9.53 -26.46
CA VAL A 409 -7.79 9.14 -25.44
C VAL A 409 -8.21 9.73 -24.11
N LEU A 410 -8.83 8.91 -23.29
CA LEU A 410 -9.33 9.30 -21.97
C LEU A 410 -8.31 8.91 -20.89
N ALA A 411 -8.22 9.65 -19.80
CA ALA A 411 -7.36 9.31 -18.66
C ALA A 411 -8.12 9.40 -17.35
N TYR A 412 -7.92 8.44 -16.44
CA TYR A 412 -8.44 8.58 -15.08
C TYR A 412 -7.77 9.73 -14.35
N TYR A 413 -8.57 10.47 -13.59
CA TYR A 413 -8.13 11.61 -12.81
C TYR A 413 -8.62 11.50 -11.37
N PHE A 414 -7.69 11.44 -10.42
CA PHE A 414 -7.98 11.39 -8.99
C PHE A 414 -7.97 12.80 -8.38
N PRO A 415 -9.11 13.33 -7.85
CA PRO A 415 -9.20 14.66 -7.29
C PRO A 415 -8.90 14.69 -5.78
N GLY A 416 -7.76 14.16 -5.38
CA GLY A 416 -7.40 14.00 -3.96
C GLY A 416 -6.40 15.00 -3.40
N TRP A 417 -5.93 15.98 -4.20
CA TRP A 417 -4.77 16.82 -3.87
C TRP A 417 -5.12 18.25 -3.40
N GLY A 418 -6.25 18.40 -2.73
CA GLY A 418 -6.71 19.68 -2.18
C GLY A 418 -6.14 20.04 -0.81
N SER A 419 -5.10 19.34 -0.32
CA SER A 419 -4.50 19.58 1.00
C SER A 419 -3.00 19.30 0.99
N ASP A 420 -2.21 20.18 1.61
CA ASP A 420 -0.74 20.03 1.70
C ASP A 420 -0.31 18.75 2.44
N VAL A 421 -1.05 18.39 3.50
CA VAL A 421 -0.80 17.14 4.27
C VAL A 421 -0.97 15.89 3.41
N LYS A 422 -1.86 15.91 2.43
CA LYS A 422 -2.09 14.76 1.54
C LYS A 422 -0.84 14.40 0.72
N TRP A 423 0.02 15.38 0.44
CA TRP A 423 1.28 15.19 -0.27
C TRP A 423 2.40 14.59 0.59
N ASP A 424 2.30 14.63 1.93
CA ASP A 424 3.39 14.19 2.80
C ASP A 424 3.88 12.76 2.54
N PRO A 425 3.02 11.73 2.37
CA PRO A 425 3.50 10.39 2.06
C PRO A 425 4.32 10.33 0.76
N VAL A 426 3.93 11.07 -0.27
CA VAL A 426 4.67 11.15 -1.54
C VAL A 426 5.99 11.87 -1.33
N ARG A 427 5.95 13.07 -0.75
CA ARG A 427 7.11 13.94 -0.49
C ARG A 427 8.18 13.25 0.37
N TYR A 428 7.78 12.44 1.33
CA TYR A 428 8.70 11.81 2.27
C TYR A 428 9.15 10.41 1.87
N VAL A 429 8.33 9.63 1.18
CA VAL A 429 8.68 8.25 0.80
C VAL A 429 9.39 8.20 -0.56
N ASP A 430 8.91 8.99 -1.53
CA ASP A 430 9.44 8.95 -2.90
C ASP A 430 9.46 10.36 -3.53
N PRO A 431 10.41 11.22 -3.13
CA PRO A 431 10.44 12.63 -3.52
C PRO A 431 10.69 12.86 -5.02
N ILE A 432 11.08 11.84 -5.80
CA ILE A 432 11.18 11.94 -7.26
C ILE A 432 9.80 12.12 -7.92
N ARG A 433 8.73 11.71 -7.25
CA ARG A 433 7.34 11.86 -7.73
C ARG A 433 6.81 13.28 -7.51
N LYS A 434 7.60 14.27 -7.79
CA LYS A 434 7.18 15.68 -7.64
C LYS A 434 6.56 16.15 -8.95
N PRO A 435 5.29 16.65 -8.96
CA PRO A 435 4.68 17.26 -10.13
C PRO A 435 5.46 18.47 -10.60
N LEU A 436 5.39 18.78 -11.89
CA LEU A 436 6.00 20.01 -12.43
C LEU A 436 5.37 21.29 -11.86
N LEU A 437 4.10 21.23 -11.44
CA LEU A 437 3.41 22.30 -10.70
C LEU A 437 3.85 22.42 -9.23
N GLY A 438 4.72 21.52 -8.77
CA GLY A 438 5.01 21.32 -7.34
C GLY A 438 3.91 20.52 -6.65
N TYR A 439 3.94 20.44 -5.34
CA TYR A 439 2.87 19.81 -4.54
C TYR A 439 1.69 20.79 -4.47
N TYR A 440 0.86 20.77 -5.52
CA TYR A 440 -0.15 21.77 -5.84
C TYR A 440 -1.47 21.60 -5.09
N ASP A 441 -2.26 22.68 -5.06
CA ASP A 441 -3.68 22.67 -4.73
C ASP A 441 -4.50 22.57 -6.03
N GLU A 442 -5.14 21.43 -6.25
CA GLU A 442 -5.98 21.20 -7.42
C GLU A 442 -7.34 21.94 -7.37
N GLY A 443 -7.67 22.59 -6.24
CA GLY A 443 -8.77 23.54 -6.13
C GLY A 443 -8.44 24.90 -6.79
N ASN A 444 -7.23 25.08 -7.32
CA ASN A 444 -6.83 26.29 -8.03
C ASN A 444 -7.17 26.18 -9.53
N PRO A 445 -8.02 27.05 -10.11
CA PRO A 445 -8.37 27.03 -11.53
C PRO A 445 -7.17 27.13 -12.49
N GLU A 446 -6.08 27.83 -12.11
CA GLU A 446 -4.87 27.89 -12.95
C GLU A 446 -4.14 26.54 -13.01
N VAL A 447 -4.16 25.77 -11.93
CA VAL A 447 -3.63 24.39 -11.91
C VAL A 447 -4.41 23.53 -12.91
N VAL A 448 -5.74 23.62 -12.86
CA VAL A 448 -6.62 22.89 -13.80
C VAL A 448 -6.35 23.33 -15.25
N ASP A 449 -6.16 24.63 -15.51
CA ASP A 449 -5.84 25.12 -16.86
C ASP A 449 -4.46 24.63 -17.36
N TRP A 450 -3.46 24.46 -16.49
CA TRP A 450 -2.20 23.81 -16.84
C TRP A 450 -2.40 22.33 -17.20
N GLN A 451 -3.20 21.61 -16.42
CA GLN A 451 -3.52 20.20 -16.68
C GLN A 451 -4.27 20.05 -18.01
N ILE A 452 -5.27 20.88 -18.27
CA ILE A 452 -5.99 20.94 -19.55
C ILE A 452 -5.01 21.19 -20.70
N LYS A 453 -4.19 22.25 -20.58
CA LYS A 453 -3.22 22.61 -21.62
C LYS A 453 -2.30 21.45 -21.96
N TRP A 454 -1.67 20.85 -20.98
CA TRP A 454 -0.75 19.77 -21.23
C TRP A 454 -1.45 18.51 -21.80
N ALA A 455 -2.64 18.21 -21.33
CA ALA A 455 -3.43 17.06 -21.80
C ALA A 455 -3.75 17.22 -23.30
N VAL A 456 -4.42 18.31 -23.68
CA VAL A 456 -4.90 18.49 -25.06
C VAL A 456 -3.78 18.74 -26.06
N GLU A 457 -2.67 19.35 -25.65
CA GLU A 457 -1.48 19.54 -26.48
C GLU A 457 -0.67 18.26 -26.69
N ASN A 458 -1.00 17.20 -25.95
CA ASN A 458 -0.34 15.91 -26.06
C ASN A 458 -1.32 14.77 -26.42
N GLY A 459 -2.54 15.08 -26.88
CA GLY A 459 -3.46 14.11 -27.46
C GLY A 459 -4.35 13.37 -26.46
N ILE A 460 -4.43 13.83 -25.20
CA ILE A 460 -5.47 13.39 -24.26
C ILE A 460 -6.71 14.21 -24.53
N THR A 461 -7.84 13.56 -24.81
CA THR A 461 -9.08 14.22 -25.20
C THR A 461 -10.02 14.46 -24.03
N GLY A 462 -9.92 13.67 -22.96
CA GLY A 462 -10.79 13.81 -21.79
C GLY A 462 -10.28 13.16 -20.52
N PHE A 463 -10.87 13.59 -19.39
CA PHE A 463 -10.62 13.01 -18.07
C PHE A 463 -11.84 12.25 -17.56
N LEU A 464 -11.61 11.03 -17.08
CA LEU A 464 -12.54 10.25 -16.30
C LEU A 464 -12.27 10.57 -14.82
N VAL A 465 -13.05 11.50 -14.25
CA VAL A 465 -12.76 12.07 -12.93
C VAL A 465 -13.41 11.23 -11.84
N ASP A 466 -12.61 10.74 -10.92
CA ASP A 466 -13.09 10.02 -9.74
C ASP A 466 -14.07 10.90 -8.97
N TRP A 467 -15.28 10.41 -8.79
CA TRP A 467 -16.38 11.14 -8.17
C TRP A 467 -16.92 10.34 -6.98
N TYR A 468 -17.13 11.03 -5.88
CA TYR A 468 -17.46 10.37 -4.61
C TYR A 468 -18.81 10.84 -4.11
N TRP A 469 -19.71 9.88 -3.87
CA TRP A 469 -21.03 10.09 -3.32
C TRP A 469 -21.41 8.95 -2.39
N VAL A 470 -21.85 9.27 -1.16
CA VAL A 470 -22.26 8.30 -0.14
C VAL A 470 -23.55 8.78 0.48
N ALA A 471 -24.69 8.14 0.17
CA ALA A 471 -26.01 8.41 0.77
C ALA A 471 -26.37 9.90 0.88
N GLY A 472 -26.26 10.63 -0.23
CA GLY A 472 -26.59 12.07 -0.30
C GLY A 472 -25.43 13.01 0.04
N SER A 473 -24.25 12.49 0.40
CA SER A 473 -23.08 13.31 0.71
C SER A 473 -22.02 13.20 -0.38
N GLN A 474 -21.57 14.34 -0.92
CA GLN A 474 -20.44 14.44 -1.86
C GLN A 474 -19.12 14.70 -1.15
N HIS A 475 -18.05 14.15 -1.70
CA HIS A 475 -16.68 14.36 -1.23
C HIS A 475 -15.75 14.72 -2.40
N LEU A 476 -14.60 15.35 -2.12
CA LEU A 476 -13.58 15.72 -3.10
C LEU A 476 -14.10 16.52 -4.30
N THR A 477 -15.00 17.50 -4.06
CA THR A 477 -15.66 18.30 -5.10
C THR A 477 -14.79 19.44 -5.65
N HIS A 478 -13.71 19.80 -4.94
CA HIS A 478 -12.90 21.00 -5.16
C HIS A 478 -12.31 21.06 -6.57
N TRP A 479 -11.93 19.91 -7.17
CA TRP A 479 -11.44 19.90 -8.54
C TRP A 479 -12.53 20.31 -9.56
N PHE A 480 -13.74 19.72 -9.45
CA PHE A 480 -14.85 20.13 -10.33
C PHE A 480 -15.26 21.57 -10.12
N GLU A 481 -15.16 22.11 -8.91
CA GLU A 481 -15.39 23.52 -8.62
C GLU A 481 -14.35 24.40 -9.32
N ALA A 482 -13.06 24.02 -9.24
CA ALA A 482 -11.98 24.69 -9.97
C ALA A 482 -12.13 24.55 -11.50
N TYR A 483 -12.51 23.36 -12.00
CA TYR A 483 -12.76 23.12 -13.42
C TYR A 483 -13.86 24.03 -13.97
N ARG A 484 -14.97 24.24 -13.23
CA ARG A 484 -16.03 25.20 -13.65
C ARG A 484 -15.53 26.63 -13.79
N MET A 485 -14.47 27.00 -13.06
CA MET A 485 -13.85 28.32 -13.10
C MET A 485 -12.67 28.40 -14.08
N ALA A 486 -12.15 27.28 -14.55
CA ALA A 486 -11.03 27.20 -15.48
C ALA A 486 -11.40 27.86 -16.83
N ARG A 487 -10.47 28.60 -17.41
CA ARG A 487 -10.68 29.31 -18.68
C ARG A 487 -10.80 28.41 -19.90
N TYR A 488 -10.05 27.29 -19.86
CA TYR A 488 -9.91 26.40 -21.02
C TYR A 488 -10.72 25.10 -20.87
N ARG A 489 -11.65 25.04 -19.91
CA ARG A 489 -12.48 23.85 -19.66
C ARG A 489 -13.24 23.33 -20.88
N ASP A 490 -13.54 24.22 -21.84
CA ASP A 490 -14.27 23.84 -23.06
C ASP A 490 -13.36 23.10 -24.09
N GLN A 491 -12.07 22.96 -23.80
CA GLN A 491 -11.10 22.28 -24.67
C GLN A 491 -10.78 20.84 -24.25
N LEU A 492 -11.25 20.41 -23.06
CA LEU A 492 -11.05 19.08 -22.54
C LEU A 492 -12.40 18.48 -22.11
N GLU A 493 -12.69 17.27 -22.55
CA GLU A 493 -13.88 16.57 -22.12
C GLU A 493 -13.73 15.99 -20.72
N VAL A 494 -14.84 15.84 -19.98
CA VAL A 494 -14.87 15.23 -18.65
C VAL A 494 -16.03 14.28 -18.51
N ALA A 495 -15.83 13.17 -17.82
CA ALA A 495 -16.91 12.28 -17.38
C ALA A 495 -16.73 11.91 -15.91
N ILE A 496 -17.84 11.58 -15.26
CA ILE A 496 -17.85 11.00 -13.93
C ILE A 496 -17.37 9.56 -13.99
N MET A 497 -16.37 9.21 -13.16
CA MET A 497 -16.09 7.86 -12.71
C MET A 497 -16.51 7.75 -11.24
N TRP A 498 -17.68 7.18 -10.97
CA TRP A 498 -18.17 7.05 -9.60
C TRP A 498 -17.38 5.98 -8.85
N ALA A 499 -16.44 6.43 -8.00
CA ALA A 499 -15.63 5.59 -7.12
C ALA A 499 -16.45 5.17 -5.88
N ASN A 500 -17.46 4.33 -6.10
CA ASN A 500 -18.45 3.92 -5.10
C ASN A 500 -17.95 2.80 -4.17
N HIS A 501 -16.80 3.01 -3.49
CA HIS A 501 -16.28 2.13 -2.43
C HIS A 501 -17.11 2.21 -1.15
N ASN A 502 -18.39 2.37 -1.28
CA ASN A 502 -19.28 2.74 -0.19
C ASN A 502 -19.51 1.58 0.78
N PRO A 503 -19.74 1.87 2.07
CA PRO A 503 -20.28 0.89 3.00
C PRO A 503 -21.57 0.24 2.48
N PRO A 504 -21.92 -0.96 2.96
CA PRO A 504 -23.21 -1.58 2.66
C PRO A 504 -24.39 -0.65 2.99
N ASP A 505 -25.50 -0.84 2.26
CA ASP A 505 -26.78 -0.13 2.46
C ASP A 505 -26.74 1.39 2.17
N THR A 506 -25.81 1.85 1.31
CA THR A 506 -25.71 3.27 0.91
C THR A 506 -26.24 3.59 -0.48
N HIS A 507 -26.71 2.59 -1.26
CA HIS A 507 -27.26 2.74 -2.61
C HIS A 507 -28.73 2.33 -2.64
N SER A 508 -29.62 3.07 -1.96
CA SER A 508 -31.05 2.82 -2.06
C SER A 508 -31.63 3.34 -3.40
N ALA A 509 -32.80 2.88 -3.79
CA ALA A 509 -33.50 3.42 -4.96
C ALA A 509 -33.80 4.93 -4.86
N GLU A 510 -34.03 5.44 -3.63
CA GLU A 510 -34.15 6.88 -3.39
C GLU A 510 -32.82 7.60 -3.59
N ASP A 511 -31.73 7.05 -3.05
CA ASP A 511 -30.38 7.61 -3.25
C ASP A 511 -29.99 7.59 -4.72
N TRP A 512 -30.35 6.53 -5.47
CA TRP A 512 -30.12 6.45 -6.90
C TRP A 512 -30.81 7.57 -7.68
N ARG A 513 -32.06 7.93 -7.33
CA ARG A 513 -32.73 9.10 -7.91
C ARG A 513 -32.01 10.39 -7.57
N ASN A 514 -31.57 10.56 -6.33
CA ASN A 514 -30.84 11.75 -5.89
C ASN A 514 -29.51 11.91 -6.63
N VAL A 515 -28.76 10.83 -6.79
CA VAL A 515 -27.51 10.81 -7.57
C VAL A 515 -27.77 11.17 -9.03
N THR A 516 -28.81 10.60 -9.64
CA THR A 516 -29.17 10.91 -11.03
C THR A 516 -29.55 12.38 -11.19
N GLN A 517 -30.32 12.93 -10.25
CA GLN A 517 -30.70 14.34 -10.28
C GLN A 517 -29.46 15.25 -10.12
N GLU A 518 -28.51 14.88 -9.25
CA GLU A 518 -27.25 15.61 -9.08
C GLU A 518 -26.43 15.64 -10.38
N TRP A 519 -26.35 14.50 -11.11
CA TRP A 519 -25.67 14.46 -12.41
C TRP A 519 -26.34 15.35 -13.44
N LEU A 520 -27.67 15.34 -13.52
CA LEU A 520 -28.45 16.17 -14.44
C LEU A 520 -28.28 17.66 -14.15
N ASP A 521 -28.31 18.04 -12.88
CA ASP A 521 -28.28 19.44 -12.47
C ASP A 521 -26.89 20.06 -12.57
N LYS A 522 -25.84 19.27 -12.26
CA LYS A 522 -24.50 19.85 -12.06
C LYS A 522 -23.43 19.37 -13.04
N TYR A 523 -23.60 18.24 -13.71
CA TYR A 523 -22.51 17.64 -14.48
C TYR A 523 -22.81 17.50 -15.97
N PHE A 524 -23.95 16.90 -16.34
CA PHE A 524 -24.25 16.63 -17.76
C PHE A 524 -24.44 17.87 -18.61
N ASN A 525 -24.66 19.03 -17.99
CA ASN A 525 -24.74 20.34 -18.61
C ASN A 525 -23.41 21.05 -18.77
N LEU A 526 -22.29 20.46 -18.31
CA LEU A 526 -20.95 20.99 -18.56
C LEU A 526 -20.68 20.96 -20.08
N PRO A 527 -20.07 22.03 -20.65
CA PRO A 527 -19.87 22.16 -22.09
C PRO A 527 -19.11 20.98 -22.73
N GLY A 528 -18.12 20.43 -22.01
CA GLY A 528 -17.30 19.31 -22.42
C GLY A 528 -17.65 18.01 -21.71
N TYR A 529 -18.93 17.76 -21.33
CA TYR A 529 -19.23 16.46 -20.72
C TYR A 529 -19.20 15.34 -21.77
N TYR A 530 -18.36 14.33 -21.53
CA TYR A 530 -18.09 13.24 -22.46
C TYR A 530 -19.32 12.38 -22.73
N ARG A 531 -19.50 12.00 -24.00
CA ARG A 531 -20.68 11.24 -24.47
C ARG A 531 -20.27 10.05 -25.29
N ILE A 532 -20.88 8.92 -25.01
CA ILE A 532 -20.84 7.72 -25.86
C ILE A 532 -22.17 7.60 -26.56
N ASP A 533 -22.13 7.49 -27.87
CA ASP A 533 -23.34 7.46 -28.74
C ASP A 533 -24.33 8.62 -28.44
N GLY A 534 -23.80 9.83 -28.24
CA GLY A 534 -24.59 11.04 -27.94
C GLY A 534 -25.15 11.14 -26.53
N LYS A 535 -24.97 10.14 -25.67
CA LYS A 535 -25.48 10.09 -24.30
C LYS A 535 -24.37 10.37 -23.29
N PRO A 536 -24.61 11.17 -22.26
CA PRO A 536 -23.66 11.35 -21.18
C PRO A 536 -23.18 10.00 -20.63
N ALA A 537 -21.86 9.84 -20.51
CA ALA A 537 -21.25 8.61 -20.01
C ALA A 537 -21.00 8.69 -18.50
N VAL A 538 -21.32 7.63 -17.77
CA VAL A 538 -21.00 7.46 -16.34
C VAL A 538 -20.29 6.14 -16.16
N PHE A 539 -19.08 6.19 -15.60
CA PHE A 539 -18.29 5.02 -15.23
C PHE A 539 -18.55 4.67 -13.78
N ILE A 540 -18.74 3.38 -13.46
CA ILE A 540 -19.12 2.91 -12.13
C ILE A 540 -18.09 1.91 -11.63
N TRP A 541 -17.40 2.25 -10.52
CA TRP A 541 -16.33 1.45 -9.95
C TRP A 541 -16.81 0.06 -9.47
N SER A 542 -17.88 0.03 -8.67
CA SER A 542 -18.39 -1.23 -8.09
C SER A 542 -19.85 -1.47 -8.43
N PRO A 543 -20.14 -2.11 -9.58
CA PRO A 543 -21.48 -2.61 -9.91
C PRO A 543 -22.05 -3.55 -8.83
N ASP A 544 -21.18 -4.33 -8.16
CA ASP A 544 -21.58 -5.27 -7.13
C ASP A 544 -22.12 -4.59 -5.87
N ASN A 545 -21.58 -3.43 -5.49
CA ASN A 545 -22.11 -2.66 -4.36
C ASN A 545 -23.53 -2.17 -4.65
N ILE A 546 -23.76 -1.68 -5.87
CA ILE A 546 -25.10 -1.23 -6.30
C ILE A 546 -26.07 -2.42 -6.31
N ARG A 547 -25.68 -3.56 -6.93
CA ARG A 547 -26.51 -4.78 -6.98
C ARG A 547 -26.85 -5.31 -5.60
N ARG A 548 -25.86 -5.35 -4.70
CA ARG A 548 -26.05 -5.78 -3.30
C ARG A 548 -27.08 -4.91 -2.59
N ASP A 549 -26.94 -3.60 -2.67
CA ASP A 549 -27.73 -2.65 -1.89
C ASP A 549 -29.14 -2.47 -2.46
N LEU A 550 -29.33 -2.56 -3.77
CA LEU A 550 -30.65 -2.52 -4.42
C LEU A 550 -31.39 -3.87 -4.33
N GLY A 551 -30.70 -4.98 -4.02
CA GLY A 551 -31.34 -6.28 -3.78
C GLY A 551 -31.37 -7.21 -5.00
N GLY A 552 -30.60 -6.95 -6.05
CA GLY A 552 -30.44 -7.84 -7.21
C GLY A 552 -30.43 -7.15 -8.57
N PRO A 553 -30.19 -7.90 -9.64
CA PRO A 553 -30.00 -7.34 -10.98
C PRO A 553 -31.26 -6.70 -11.56
N GLU A 554 -32.44 -7.23 -11.24
CA GLU A 554 -33.72 -6.66 -11.70
C GLU A 554 -33.96 -5.27 -11.08
N ALA A 555 -33.63 -5.07 -9.81
CA ALA A 555 -33.72 -3.78 -9.13
C ALA A 555 -32.70 -2.77 -9.66
N VAL A 556 -31.51 -3.23 -10.07
CA VAL A 556 -30.52 -2.37 -10.75
C VAL A 556 -31.08 -1.90 -12.10
N LEU A 557 -31.62 -2.82 -12.92
CA LEU A 557 -32.22 -2.48 -14.21
C LEU A 557 -33.38 -1.47 -14.05
N GLU A 558 -34.26 -1.70 -13.07
CA GLU A 558 -35.39 -0.78 -12.79
C GLU A 558 -34.88 0.62 -12.42
N SER A 559 -33.84 0.71 -11.58
CA SER A 559 -33.23 1.99 -11.19
C SER A 559 -32.55 2.68 -12.38
N PHE A 560 -31.88 1.93 -13.25
CA PHE A 560 -31.28 2.47 -14.48
C PHE A 560 -32.36 2.95 -15.45
N GLU A 561 -33.45 2.20 -15.64
CA GLU A 561 -34.58 2.63 -16.49
C GLU A 561 -35.23 3.92 -15.97
N GLU A 562 -35.37 4.08 -14.66
CA GLU A 562 -35.82 5.32 -14.05
C GLU A 562 -34.87 6.49 -14.37
N SER A 563 -33.56 6.30 -14.22
CA SER A 563 -32.55 7.31 -14.60
C SER A 563 -32.62 7.66 -16.10
N GLN A 564 -32.84 6.67 -16.97
CA GLN A 564 -33.03 6.91 -18.39
C GLN A 564 -34.27 7.80 -18.67
N GLN A 565 -35.36 7.63 -17.89
CA GLN A 565 -36.56 8.46 -18.01
C GLN A 565 -36.29 9.88 -17.51
N MET A 566 -35.59 10.04 -16.38
CA MET A 566 -35.18 11.34 -15.84
C MET A 566 -34.29 12.09 -16.87
N ALA A 567 -33.31 11.42 -17.45
CA ALA A 567 -32.44 11.99 -18.46
C ALA A 567 -33.20 12.47 -19.70
N ARG A 568 -34.14 11.65 -20.20
CA ARG A 568 -35.01 12.04 -21.35
C ARG A 568 -35.89 13.23 -21.00
N ALA A 569 -36.42 13.27 -19.80
CA ALA A 569 -37.24 14.43 -19.33
C ALA A 569 -36.41 15.71 -19.25
N ALA A 570 -35.11 15.60 -18.97
CA ALA A 570 -34.14 16.71 -18.97
C ALA A 570 -33.60 17.06 -20.38
N GLY A 571 -34.02 16.35 -21.45
CA GLY A 571 -33.63 16.66 -22.84
C GLY A 571 -32.43 15.87 -23.40
N TYR A 572 -31.97 14.85 -22.68
CA TYR A 572 -30.92 13.92 -23.15
C TYR A 572 -31.54 12.68 -23.81
N GLU A 573 -30.80 11.98 -24.66
CA GLU A 573 -31.28 10.72 -25.25
C GLU A 573 -31.26 9.55 -24.26
N GLY A 574 -30.56 9.69 -23.14
CA GLY A 574 -30.37 8.74 -22.06
C GLY A 574 -29.02 8.92 -21.38
N ILE A 575 -28.56 7.91 -20.67
CA ILE A 575 -27.27 7.83 -20.00
C ILE A 575 -26.57 6.55 -20.47
N THR A 576 -25.27 6.59 -20.76
CA THR A 576 -24.45 5.40 -21.01
C THR A 576 -23.71 5.00 -19.74
N TYR A 577 -23.98 3.80 -19.22
CA TYR A 577 -23.31 3.26 -18.05
C TYR A 577 -22.19 2.30 -18.45
N VAL A 578 -20.97 2.54 -17.95
CA VAL A 578 -19.80 1.69 -18.15
C VAL A 578 -19.36 1.11 -16.82
N ALA A 579 -19.27 -0.22 -16.72
CA ALA A 579 -18.87 -0.90 -15.49
C ALA A 579 -17.35 -0.96 -15.35
N MET A 580 -16.84 -0.86 -14.14
CA MET A 580 -15.48 -1.28 -13.85
C MET A 580 -15.46 -2.80 -13.65
N GLY A 581 -14.59 -3.50 -14.39
CA GLY A 581 -14.57 -4.96 -14.44
C GLY A 581 -13.32 -5.55 -13.79
N TYR A 582 -13.42 -5.96 -12.52
CA TYR A 582 -12.45 -6.85 -11.90
C TYR A 582 -13.01 -8.27 -11.85
N ASN A 583 -12.17 -9.29 -12.12
CA ASN A 583 -12.59 -10.70 -12.14
C ASN A 583 -13.75 -10.96 -13.14
N VAL A 584 -13.66 -10.39 -14.32
CA VAL A 584 -14.68 -10.56 -15.36
C VAL A 584 -14.72 -12.02 -15.83
N SER A 585 -15.93 -12.54 -16.01
CA SER A 585 -16.21 -13.82 -16.63
C SER A 585 -17.36 -13.65 -17.60
N ARG A 586 -17.59 -14.61 -18.46
CA ARG A 586 -18.72 -14.56 -19.41
C ARG A 586 -20.06 -14.38 -18.69
N ASP A 587 -20.28 -15.13 -17.60
CA ASP A 587 -21.50 -15.03 -16.80
C ASP A 587 -21.66 -13.63 -16.18
N ARG A 588 -20.55 -13.02 -15.74
CA ARG A 588 -20.57 -11.67 -15.19
C ARG A 588 -20.86 -10.62 -16.24
N SER A 589 -20.29 -10.73 -17.44
CA SER A 589 -20.59 -9.83 -18.55
C SER A 589 -22.07 -9.91 -18.96
N GLU A 590 -22.65 -11.12 -19.01
CA GLU A 590 -24.07 -11.31 -19.27
C GLU A 590 -24.96 -10.73 -18.16
N LEU A 591 -24.52 -10.81 -16.91
CA LEU A 591 -25.20 -10.19 -15.75
C LEU A 591 -25.20 -8.67 -15.85
N LEU A 592 -24.04 -8.05 -16.10
CA LEU A 592 -23.92 -6.59 -16.28
C LEU A 592 -24.77 -6.09 -17.45
N ALA A 593 -24.81 -6.84 -18.55
CA ALA A 593 -25.67 -6.49 -19.69
C ALA A 593 -27.17 -6.55 -19.34
N LYS A 594 -27.60 -7.52 -18.51
CA LYS A 594 -28.99 -7.60 -17.99
C LYS A 594 -29.33 -6.42 -17.08
N GLU A 595 -28.35 -5.87 -16.36
CA GLU A 595 -28.51 -4.69 -15.51
C GLU A 595 -28.56 -3.39 -16.29
N GLY A 596 -28.25 -3.40 -17.59
CA GLY A 596 -28.32 -2.23 -18.45
C GLY A 596 -27.00 -1.51 -18.67
N TYR A 597 -25.85 -2.12 -18.33
CA TYR A 597 -24.55 -1.59 -18.69
C TYR A 597 -24.30 -1.72 -20.20
N TYR A 598 -23.70 -0.70 -20.78
CA TYR A 598 -23.30 -0.63 -22.18
C TYR A 598 -21.98 -1.37 -22.44
N GLY A 599 -21.04 -1.22 -21.52
CA GLY A 599 -19.71 -1.76 -21.65
C GLY A 599 -19.00 -1.88 -20.31
N PHE A 600 -17.77 -2.35 -20.39
CA PHE A 600 -16.90 -2.38 -19.21
C PHE A 600 -15.46 -2.03 -19.57
N THR A 601 -14.71 -1.66 -18.56
CA THR A 601 -13.29 -1.35 -18.61
C THR A 601 -12.64 -1.74 -17.27
N THR A 602 -11.33 -1.55 -17.12
CA THR A 602 -10.60 -1.74 -15.86
C THR A 602 -9.94 -0.43 -15.45
N TYR A 603 -9.38 -0.38 -14.24
CA TYR A 603 -8.58 0.77 -13.79
C TYR A 603 -7.10 0.53 -14.05
N HIS A 604 -6.69 -0.73 -13.97
CA HIS A 604 -5.34 -1.25 -14.20
C HIS A 604 -5.35 -2.62 -14.88
N GLU A 605 -4.30 -2.93 -15.65
CA GLU A 605 -4.10 -4.22 -16.32
C GLU A 605 -2.80 -4.95 -15.90
N TRP A 606 -2.21 -4.58 -14.77
CA TRP A 606 -0.98 -5.20 -14.28
C TRP A 606 -1.16 -6.58 -13.61
N GLY A 607 -2.39 -7.09 -13.49
CA GLY A 607 -2.69 -8.30 -12.72
C GLY A 607 -1.89 -9.54 -13.15
N ASP A 608 -1.73 -9.75 -14.45
CA ASP A 608 -1.01 -10.91 -15.00
C ASP A 608 0.51 -10.76 -14.88
N ALA A 609 1.04 -9.54 -14.97
CA ALA A 609 2.43 -9.26 -14.67
C ALA A 609 2.80 -9.60 -13.22
N VAL A 610 1.93 -9.28 -12.27
CA VAL A 610 2.11 -9.63 -10.85
C VAL A 610 2.09 -11.14 -10.65
N LYS A 611 1.21 -11.88 -11.34
CA LYS A 611 1.17 -13.35 -11.29
C LYS A 611 2.43 -14.02 -11.86
N ARG A 612 3.08 -13.41 -12.84
CA ARG A 612 4.34 -13.90 -13.44
C ARG A 612 5.54 -13.69 -12.52
N SER A 613 5.47 -12.74 -11.59
CA SER A 613 6.59 -12.42 -10.70
C SER A 613 6.88 -13.53 -9.70
N THR A 614 8.15 -13.86 -9.55
CA THR A 614 8.66 -14.78 -8.52
C THR A 614 8.90 -14.09 -7.17
N VAL A 615 8.94 -12.76 -7.15
CA VAL A 615 9.15 -11.96 -5.94
C VAL A 615 7.80 -11.44 -5.42
N PRO A 616 7.37 -11.80 -4.23
CA PRO A 616 6.09 -11.36 -3.68
C PRO A 616 5.97 -9.83 -3.66
N LYS A 617 4.83 -9.31 -4.16
CA LYS A 617 4.53 -7.88 -4.20
C LYS A 617 5.55 -7.02 -4.97
N ARG A 618 6.29 -7.61 -5.90
CA ARG A 618 7.18 -6.92 -6.84
C ARG A 618 6.95 -7.48 -8.23
N ALA A 619 6.79 -6.62 -9.21
CA ALA A 619 6.70 -6.97 -10.62
C ALA A 619 7.53 -5.99 -11.44
N GLN A 620 7.73 -6.27 -12.72
CA GLN A 620 8.43 -5.38 -13.65
C GLN A 620 7.42 -4.74 -14.61
N PHE A 621 7.62 -3.47 -14.94
CA PHE A 621 6.76 -2.79 -15.90
C PHE A 621 6.92 -3.33 -17.33
N SER A 622 8.06 -3.97 -17.63
CA SER A 622 8.23 -4.74 -18.86
C SER A 622 7.25 -5.91 -18.97
N ASP A 623 6.95 -6.58 -17.85
CA ASP A 623 5.98 -7.67 -17.82
C ASP A 623 4.55 -7.14 -18.03
N VAL A 624 4.25 -5.93 -17.50
CA VAL A 624 2.97 -5.26 -17.80
C VAL A 624 2.84 -4.98 -19.29
N ALA A 625 3.90 -4.45 -19.91
CA ALA A 625 3.90 -4.20 -21.35
C ALA A 625 3.78 -5.48 -22.20
N ASP A 626 4.34 -6.59 -21.72
CA ASP A 626 4.24 -7.89 -22.42
C ASP A 626 2.87 -8.56 -22.26
N THR A 627 2.17 -8.31 -21.13
CA THR A 627 0.89 -8.96 -20.82
C THR A 627 -0.35 -8.16 -21.23
N ALA A 628 -0.22 -6.84 -21.45
CA ALA A 628 -1.36 -5.99 -21.75
C ALA A 628 -2.17 -6.43 -22.99
N PRO A 629 -1.58 -6.75 -24.15
CA PRO A 629 -2.36 -7.22 -25.30
C PRO A 629 -3.12 -8.52 -25.03
N GLU A 630 -2.49 -9.47 -24.32
CA GLU A 630 -3.12 -10.74 -23.93
C GLU A 630 -4.33 -10.51 -22.99
N ALA A 631 -4.22 -9.54 -22.07
CA ALA A 631 -5.29 -9.17 -21.15
C ALA A 631 -6.47 -8.53 -21.91
N TRP A 632 -6.22 -7.63 -22.86
CA TRP A 632 -7.28 -7.04 -23.69
C TRP A 632 -8.01 -8.09 -24.53
N ASP A 633 -7.28 -9.02 -25.16
CA ASP A 633 -7.88 -10.15 -25.90
C ASP A 633 -8.73 -11.04 -24.99
N ALA A 634 -8.26 -11.31 -23.78
CA ALA A 634 -9.00 -12.10 -22.80
C ALA A 634 -10.30 -11.40 -22.38
N HIS A 635 -10.26 -10.07 -22.15
CA HIS A 635 -11.45 -9.28 -21.82
C HIS A 635 -12.43 -9.20 -22.98
N GLU A 636 -11.98 -8.98 -24.21
CA GLU A 636 -12.84 -8.96 -25.39
C GLU A 636 -13.52 -10.32 -25.61
N ALA A 637 -12.79 -11.44 -25.42
CA ALA A 637 -13.33 -12.79 -25.56
C ALA A 637 -14.50 -13.10 -24.60
N ILE A 638 -14.53 -12.47 -23.43
CA ILE A 638 -15.57 -12.67 -22.42
C ILE A 638 -16.60 -11.54 -22.37
N ALA A 639 -16.42 -10.46 -23.15
CA ALA A 639 -17.29 -9.28 -23.14
C ALA A 639 -18.75 -9.59 -23.48
N GLY A 640 -19.00 -10.52 -24.40
CA GLY A 640 -20.34 -10.92 -24.75
C GLY A 640 -21.12 -9.82 -25.45
N PRO A 641 -22.25 -9.37 -24.88
CA PRO A 641 -23.02 -8.25 -25.43
C PRO A 641 -22.49 -6.88 -25.06
N LEU A 642 -21.49 -6.79 -24.16
CA LEU A 642 -20.90 -5.54 -23.71
C LEU A 642 -19.76 -5.11 -24.65
N THR A 643 -19.51 -3.81 -24.70
CA THR A 643 -18.31 -3.25 -25.32
C THR A 643 -17.17 -3.19 -24.29
N TYR A 644 -16.03 -3.77 -24.63
CA TYR A 644 -14.82 -3.63 -23.80
C TYR A 644 -14.01 -2.41 -24.27
N PHE A 645 -13.49 -1.61 -23.32
CA PHE A 645 -12.59 -0.49 -23.56
C PHE A 645 -11.20 -0.80 -22.95
N PRO A 646 -10.14 -0.86 -23.79
CA PRO A 646 -8.80 -1.24 -23.33
C PRO A 646 -8.20 -0.15 -22.45
N VAL A 647 -7.46 -0.59 -21.43
CA VAL A 647 -6.71 0.31 -20.51
C VAL A 647 -5.22 0.16 -20.73
N VAL A 648 -4.53 1.30 -20.83
CA VAL A 648 -3.08 1.42 -20.84
C VAL A 648 -2.59 1.77 -19.45
N ASP A 649 -1.84 0.87 -18.82
CA ASP A 649 -1.33 1.08 -17.47
C ASP A 649 -0.32 2.23 -17.39
N THR A 650 -0.42 3.04 -16.33
CA THR A 650 0.49 4.16 -16.06
C THR A 650 1.48 3.87 -14.94
N GLY A 651 1.45 2.66 -14.38
CA GLY A 651 2.31 2.17 -13.32
C GLY A 651 1.55 1.89 -12.03
N TRP A 652 2.25 1.29 -11.07
CA TRP A 652 1.77 1.08 -9.71
C TRP A 652 2.92 0.99 -8.72
N ASP A 653 2.89 1.79 -7.68
CA ASP A 653 3.77 1.67 -6.53
C ASP A 653 3.15 2.39 -5.33
N SER A 654 2.39 1.66 -4.54
CA SER A 654 1.61 2.21 -3.44
C SER A 654 2.36 2.31 -2.10
N ARG A 655 3.70 2.24 -2.13
CA ARG A 655 4.53 2.38 -0.91
C ARG A 655 4.30 3.67 -0.12
N PRO A 656 4.05 4.84 -0.75
CA PRO A 656 3.71 6.05 0.02
C PRO A 656 2.48 5.90 0.91
N TRP A 657 1.45 5.20 0.45
CA TRP A 657 0.19 5.02 1.19
C TRP A 657 0.19 3.81 2.11
N HIS A 658 0.83 2.71 1.70
CA HIS A 658 0.69 1.41 2.34
C HIS A 658 2.01 0.86 2.91
N GLY A 659 3.08 1.69 2.92
CA GLY A 659 4.38 1.33 3.49
C GLY A 659 5.27 0.52 2.55
N SER A 660 6.51 0.28 2.99
CA SER A 660 7.61 -0.29 2.18
C SER A 660 7.30 -1.66 1.55
N ARG A 661 6.33 -2.39 2.07
CA ARG A 661 5.92 -3.73 1.61
C ARG A 661 4.72 -3.76 0.68
N ALA A 662 4.17 -2.61 0.36
CA ALA A 662 3.10 -2.52 -0.62
C ALA A 662 3.55 -3.03 -1.99
N LEU A 663 2.60 -3.40 -2.82
CA LEU A 663 2.88 -3.79 -4.20
C LEU A 663 3.57 -2.63 -4.93
N ALA A 664 4.68 -2.94 -5.60
CA ALA A 664 5.39 -2.02 -6.47
C ALA A 664 5.75 -2.70 -7.80
N ILE A 665 5.46 -2.02 -8.89
CA ILE A 665 5.83 -2.39 -10.26
C ILE A 665 7.00 -1.48 -10.65
N LEU A 666 8.15 -2.07 -10.84
CA LEU A 666 9.43 -1.37 -11.01
C LEU A 666 9.83 -1.26 -12.48
N GLY A 667 10.77 -0.36 -12.79
CA GLY A 667 11.38 -0.27 -14.11
C GLY A 667 10.47 0.36 -15.17
N ARG A 668 9.52 1.22 -14.79
CA ARG A 668 8.72 2.01 -15.71
C ARG A 668 9.60 2.99 -16.49
N THR A 669 9.44 3.03 -17.81
CA THR A 669 10.12 3.97 -18.69
C THR A 669 9.16 4.54 -19.74
N PRO A 670 9.42 5.75 -20.28
CA PRO A 670 8.63 6.30 -21.38
C PRO A 670 8.57 5.40 -22.62
N ASP A 671 9.66 4.67 -22.93
CA ASP A 671 9.71 3.76 -24.09
C ASP A 671 8.79 2.53 -23.91
N LEU A 672 8.77 1.94 -22.71
CA LEU A 672 7.84 0.85 -22.39
C LEU A 672 6.38 1.33 -22.42
N PHE A 673 6.14 2.52 -21.90
CA PHE A 673 4.81 3.15 -21.95
C PHE A 673 4.39 3.42 -23.39
N GLU A 674 5.27 3.98 -24.23
CA GLU A 674 4.99 4.21 -25.66
C GLU A 674 4.68 2.90 -26.40
N ARG A 675 5.36 1.81 -26.07
CA ARG A 675 5.06 0.48 -26.63
C ARG A 675 3.62 0.07 -26.34
N ILE A 676 3.19 0.15 -25.07
CA ILE A 676 1.81 -0.21 -24.68
C ILE A 676 0.79 0.70 -25.41
N LEU A 677 1.10 1.99 -25.53
CA LEU A 677 0.23 2.92 -26.28
C LEU A 677 0.09 2.51 -27.76
N ARG A 678 1.17 2.11 -28.44
CA ARG A 678 1.13 1.63 -29.83
C ARG A 678 0.31 0.35 -29.95
N ASP A 679 0.58 -0.62 -29.06
CA ASP A 679 -0.16 -1.88 -29.02
C ASP A 679 -1.65 -1.62 -28.78
N SER A 680 -2.01 -0.66 -27.89
CA SER A 680 -3.40 -0.29 -27.61
C SER A 680 -4.10 0.37 -28.81
N LYS A 681 -3.39 1.22 -29.55
CA LYS A 681 -3.91 1.82 -30.78
C LYS A 681 -4.19 0.75 -31.83
N ASP A 682 -3.20 -0.11 -32.11
CA ASP A 682 -3.33 -1.20 -33.09
C ASP A 682 -4.48 -2.15 -32.70
N TRP A 683 -4.61 -2.48 -31.41
CA TRP A 683 -5.70 -3.31 -30.89
C TRP A 683 -7.07 -2.65 -31.08
N THR A 684 -7.17 -1.36 -30.74
CA THR A 684 -8.41 -0.56 -30.83
C THR A 684 -8.90 -0.47 -32.28
N GLU A 685 -7.97 -0.20 -33.22
CA GLU A 685 -8.26 -0.17 -34.64
C GLU A 685 -8.69 -1.54 -35.18
N ALA A 686 -7.99 -2.62 -34.79
CA ALA A 686 -8.32 -3.99 -35.21
C ALA A 686 -9.72 -4.46 -34.74
N HIS A 687 -10.20 -3.91 -33.62
CA HIS A 687 -11.53 -4.25 -33.08
C HIS A 687 -12.61 -3.20 -33.41
N GLU A 688 -12.32 -2.28 -34.33
CA GLU A 688 -13.25 -1.21 -34.76
C GLU A 688 -13.77 -0.38 -33.54
N ARG A 689 -12.87 -0.12 -32.57
CA ARG A 689 -13.12 0.75 -31.41
C ARG A 689 -12.52 2.12 -31.65
N ASN A 690 -12.98 3.12 -30.90
CA ASN A 690 -12.51 4.50 -31.04
C ASN A 690 -12.14 5.14 -29.67
N ILE A 691 -12.01 4.33 -28.61
CA ILE A 691 -11.71 4.77 -27.26
C ILE A 691 -10.55 3.96 -26.70
N VAL A 692 -9.53 4.65 -26.22
CA VAL A 692 -8.46 4.09 -25.35
C VAL A 692 -8.50 4.82 -24.02
N ILE A 693 -8.41 4.08 -22.92
CA ILE A 693 -8.37 4.65 -21.58
C ILE A 693 -6.96 4.50 -21.03
N LEU A 694 -6.38 5.60 -20.58
CA LEU A 694 -5.13 5.61 -19.84
C LEU A 694 -5.45 5.39 -18.36
N GLY A 695 -4.65 4.61 -17.68
CA GLY A 695 -4.66 4.50 -16.22
C GLY A 695 -4.54 5.88 -15.55
N PRO A 696 -4.48 5.96 -14.22
CA PRO A 696 -4.49 7.26 -13.55
C PRO A 696 -3.42 8.22 -14.03
N LEU A 697 -3.85 9.48 -14.26
CA LEU A 697 -2.97 10.57 -14.67
C LEU A 697 -2.15 11.08 -13.47
N ASN A 698 -2.71 11.05 -12.27
CA ASN A 698 -2.20 11.77 -11.10
C ASN A 698 -2.38 11.05 -9.76
N GLU A 699 -2.47 9.72 -9.73
CA GLU A 699 -2.46 8.91 -8.50
C GLU A 699 -1.04 8.80 -7.93
N TRP A 700 -0.50 9.94 -7.45
CA TRP A 700 0.88 10.07 -6.97
C TRP A 700 1.23 9.13 -5.83
N GLY A 701 0.29 8.91 -4.91
CA GLY A 701 0.47 8.03 -3.74
C GLY A 701 0.50 6.55 -4.09
N GLU A 702 -0.08 6.18 -5.25
CA GLU A 702 -0.11 4.81 -5.77
C GLU A 702 0.93 4.57 -6.88
N GLY A 703 1.70 5.61 -7.26
CA GLY A 703 2.69 5.48 -8.31
C GLY A 703 2.12 5.37 -9.72
N SER A 704 0.83 5.60 -9.87
CA SER A 704 0.11 5.62 -11.15
C SER A 704 -0.04 7.06 -11.61
N TYR A 705 0.96 7.59 -12.31
CA TYR A 705 0.97 8.99 -12.76
C TYR A 705 1.75 9.16 -14.07
N ILE A 706 1.26 10.03 -14.91
CA ILE A 706 1.89 10.45 -16.17
C ILE A 706 1.95 11.97 -16.31
N GLU A 707 1.26 12.71 -15.43
CA GLU A 707 1.34 14.18 -15.37
C GLU A 707 2.82 14.64 -15.37
N PRO A 708 3.20 15.74 -16.05
CA PRO A 708 4.59 16.20 -16.12
C PRO A 708 5.23 16.34 -14.73
N ASN A 709 6.41 15.73 -14.53
CA ASN A 709 7.00 15.54 -13.21
C ASN A 709 8.53 15.51 -13.24
N THR A 710 9.15 15.40 -12.07
CA THR A 710 10.61 15.35 -11.91
C THR A 710 11.24 14.09 -12.52
N GLU A 711 10.55 12.93 -12.46
CA GLU A 711 11.09 11.65 -12.94
C GLU A 711 11.19 11.59 -14.47
N PHE A 712 10.13 12.02 -15.18
CA PHE A 712 10.02 11.83 -16.63
C PHE A 712 9.96 13.15 -17.45
N GLY A 713 9.87 14.29 -16.80
CA GLY A 713 9.59 15.54 -17.50
C GLY A 713 8.25 15.46 -18.25
N PHE A 714 8.25 15.78 -19.53
CA PHE A 714 7.09 15.64 -20.43
C PHE A 714 7.04 14.32 -21.21
N LYS A 715 8.01 13.43 -21.04
CA LYS A 715 8.19 12.26 -21.93
C LYS A 715 7.00 11.31 -22.00
N MET A 716 6.26 11.16 -20.90
CA MET A 716 5.04 10.34 -20.90
C MET A 716 3.95 10.96 -21.79
N TYR A 717 3.72 12.25 -21.67
CA TYR A 717 2.79 12.99 -22.51
C TYR A 717 3.25 13.03 -23.98
N GLU A 718 4.54 13.22 -24.22
CA GLU A 718 5.11 13.18 -25.57
C GLU A 718 4.96 11.81 -26.23
N ALA A 719 5.00 10.72 -25.46
CA ALA A 719 4.72 9.38 -25.97
C ALA A 719 3.27 9.25 -26.45
N ILE A 720 2.30 9.77 -25.69
CA ILE A 720 0.89 9.81 -26.08
C ILE A 720 0.74 10.58 -27.39
N ARG A 721 1.32 11.77 -27.47
CA ARG A 721 1.26 12.60 -28.69
C ARG A 721 1.87 11.90 -29.90
N ARG A 722 3.03 11.25 -29.76
CA ARG A 722 3.67 10.51 -30.87
C ARG A 722 2.83 9.35 -31.40
N VAL A 723 1.98 8.79 -30.58
CA VAL A 723 1.14 7.63 -30.98
C VAL A 723 -0.20 8.07 -31.54
N PHE A 724 -0.84 9.07 -30.95
CA PHE A 724 -2.23 9.40 -31.27
C PHE A 724 -2.44 10.68 -32.10
N ALA A 725 -1.51 11.64 -32.08
CA ALA A 725 -1.67 12.86 -32.87
C ALA A 725 -1.57 12.57 -34.37
N VAL A 726 -2.47 13.16 -35.15
CA VAL A 726 -2.52 13.01 -36.62
C VAL A 726 -1.68 14.06 -37.35
N GLU A 727 -1.35 15.19 -36.70
CA GLU A 727 -0.55 16.23 -37.29
C GLU A 727 0.94 15.88 -37.38
N GLU A 728 1.60 16.48 -38.33
CA GLU A 728 3.05 16.36 -38.51
C GLU A 728 3.83 16.90 -37.28
N PRO A 729 4.84 16.17 -36.80
CA PRO A 729 5.59 16.57 -35.60
C PRO A 729 6.15 17.99 -35.60
N ALA A 730 6.44 18.53 -36.80
CA ALA A 730 6.93 19.90 -36.96
C ALA A 730 5.91 20.98 -36.59
N THR A 731 4.62 20.63 -36.51
CA THR A 731 3.53 21.57 -36.19
C THR A 731 3.13 21.53 -34.71
N TRP A 732 3.64 20.57 -33.96
CA TRP A 732 3.26 20.35 -32.56
C TRP A 732 3.65 21.54 -31.67
N PRO A 733 2.85 21.88 -30.67
CA PRO A 733 3.23 22.87 -29.68
C PRO A 733 4.44 22.39 -28.87
N VAL A 734 5.30 23.34 -28.51
CA VAL A 734 6.42 23.06 -27.60
C VAL A 734 5.88 22.94 -26.18
N ASN A 735 6.20 21.85 -25.49
CA ASN A 735 5.87 21.69 -24.09
C ASN A 735 6.56 22.74 -23.22
N ILE A 736 5.79 23.47 -22.44
CA ILE A 736 6.25 24.54 -21.53
C ILE A 736 5.71 24.28 -20.12
N GLY A 737 6.52 24.65 -19.12
CA GLY A 737 6.10 24.70 -17.73
C GLY A 737 5.87 26.15 -17.24
N PRO A 738 5.33 26.31 -16.03
CA PRO A 738 5.09 27.66 -15.45
C PRO A 738 6.31 28.54 -15.44
N ALA A 739 7.49 28.03 -15.14
CA ALA A 739 8.75 28.76 -15.12
C ALA A 739 9.15 29.33 -16.50
N ASP A 740 8.69 28.73 -17.59
CA ASP A 740 8.97 29.21 -18.96
C ASP A 740 8.24 30.51 -19.30
N VAL A 741 7.16 30.77 -18.58
CA VAL A 741 6.30 31.96 -18.77
C VAL A 741 6.21 32.83 -17.51
N GLY A 742 7.05 32.57 -16.52
CA GLY A 742 7.14 33.37 -15.29
C GLY A 742 5.90 33.31 -14.41
N LEU A 743 5.18 32.19 -14.43
CA LEU A 743 4.02 31.89 -13.57
C LEU A 743 4.41 30.94 -12.43
N GLY A 744 3.51 30.78 -11.44
CA GLY A 744 3.72 29.98 -10.24
C GLY A 744 4.51 30.71 -9.14
N PRO A 745 4.94 30.04 -8.08
CA PRO A 745 4.70 28.59 -7.84
C PRO A 745 3.23 28.27 -7.54
N TYR A 746 2.80 27.02 -7.86
CA TYR A 746 1.45 26.52 -7.59
C TYR A 746 1.43 25.52 -6.42
N ALA A 747 2.61 25.19 -5.91
CA ALA A 747 2.72 24.39 -4.68
C ALA A 747 2.07 25.12 -3.52
N PHE A 748 1.51 24.38 -2.58
CA PHE A 748 1.12 24.94 -1.30
C PHE A 748 2.28 25.73 -0.70
N ALA A 749 1.98 26.94 -0.24
CA ALA A 749 3.00 27.80 0.37
C ALA A 749 3.59 27.10 1.61
N ASP A 750 4.91 27.10 1.73
CA ASP A 750 5.55 26.64 2.95
C ASP A 750 5.01 27.45 4.14
N GLN A 751 4.33 26.74 5.03
CA GLN A 751 3.85 27.37 6.25
C GLN A 751 5.06 27.60 7.18
N ALA A 752 5.10 28.79 7.80
CA ALA A 752 6.10 29.04 8.81
C ALA A 752 5.94 28.01 9.96
N MET A 753 7.10 27.53 10.46
CA MET A 753 7.12 26.65 11.63
C MET A 753 6.29 27.25 12.78
N ARG A 754 5.19 26.58 13.14
CA ARG A 754 4.27 27.06 14.14
C ARG A 754 4.23 26.11 15.34
N ARG A 755 4.18 26.67 16.54
CA ARG A 755 4.11 25.94 17.82
C ARG A 755 2.87 26.31 18.61
N VAL A 756 2.21 27.38 18.20
CA VAL A 756 0.99 27.90 18.82
C VAL A 756 0.01 28.28 17.73
N TRP A 757 -1.18 27.77 17.82
CA TRP A 757 -2.35 28.15 17.02
C TRP A 757 -3.35 28.82 17.95
N ASP A 758 -3.41 30.15 17.93
CA ASP A 758 -4.30 30.99 18.70
C ASP A 758 -5.48 31.52 17.87
N PHE A 759 -5.59 31.06 16.66
CA PHE A 759 -6.63 31.34 15.67
C PHE A 759 -6.92 32.84 15.44
N SER A 760 -6.08 33.74 15.92
CA SER A 760 -6.23 35.20 15.78
C SER A 760 -6.31 35.68 14.32
N ASN A 761 -5.75 34.94 13.39
CA ASN A 761 -5.71 35.21 11.96
C ASN A 761 -6.20 33.99 11.13
N GLY A 762 -7.41 33.54 11.33
CA GLY A 762 -7.97 32.42 10.61
C GLY A 762 -7.55 31.04 11.12
N PRO A 763 -7.74 29.97 10.36
CA PRO A 763 -7.44 28.60 10.75
C PRO A 763 -5.95 28.29 10.93
N GLN A 764 -5.06 29.18 10.48
CA GLN A 764 -3.61 29.10 10.69
C GLN A 764 -2.98 27.78 10.20
N GLY A 765 -3.46 27.25 9.08
CA GLY A 765 -3.00 26.00 8.47
C GLY A 765 -3.79 24.76 8.82
N TRP A 766 -4.67 24.84 9.81
CA TRP A 766 -5.63 23.76 10.03
C TRP A 766 -6.64 23.68 8.87
N ALA A 767 -6.86 22.49 8.37
CA ALA A 767 -7.80 22.19 7.29
C ALA A 767 -8.80 21.12 7.76
N ARG A 768 -9.97 21.14 7.17
CA ARG A 768 -10.98 20.07 7.36
C ARG A 768 -10.46 18.80 6.69
N MET A 769 -10.63 17.66 7.35
CA MET A 769 -10.33 16.36 6.77
C MET A 769 -11.63 15.59 6.47
N MET A 770 -12.48 15.37 7.47
CA MET A 770 -13.77 14.70 7.34
C MET A 770 -14.71 15.07 8.48
N GLY A 771 -16.01 14.90 8.27
CA GLY A 771 -17.03 14.96 9.33
C GLY A 771 -17.15 16.30 10.05
N VAL A 772 -16.77 17.42 9.42
CA VAL A 772 -16.84 18.77 9.99
C VAL A 772 -17.42 19.77 8.98
N SER A 773 -18.18 20.76 9.47
CA SER A 773 -18.68 21.89 8.69
C SER A 773 -17.56 22.84 8.29
N ASP A 774 -17.89 23.90 7.56
CA ASP A 774 -16.98 25.00 7.30
C ASP A 774 -16.49 25.64 8.60
N PHE A 775 -15.23 26.09 8.59
CA PHE A 775 -14.63 26.79 9.71
C PHE A 775 -15.15 28.23 9.79
N THR A 776 -15.49 28.64 10.99
CA THR A 776 -15.74 30.04 11.33
C THR A 776 -14.72 30.43 12.38
N VAL A 777 -14.05 31.57 12.17
CA VAL A 777 -13.19 32.16 13.22
C VAL A 777 -13.91 33.37 13.77
N ARG A 778 -14.19 33.33 15.08
CA ARG A 778 -14.88 34.39 15.79
C ARG A 778 -14.14 34.69 17.10
N ASP A 779 -13.83 35.95 17.34
CA ASP A 779 -13.13 36.43 18.56
C ASP A 779 -11.81 35.68 18.85
N GLY A 780 -11.09 35.28 17.80
CA GLY A 780 -9.83 34.51 17.92
C GLY A 780 -10.02 33.02 18.19
N MET A 781 -11.22 32.48 18.08
CA MET A 781 -11.52 31.07 18.28
C MET A 781 -11.97 30.40 16.98
N LEU A 782 -11.51 29.18 16.75
CA LEU A 782 -11.96 28.33 15.63
C LEU A 782 -13.23 27.57 16.02
N GLU A 783 -14.30 27.77 15.28
CA GLU A 783 -15.61 27.14 15.53
C GLU A 783 -16.09 26.36 14.32
N PHE A 784 -16.64 25.18 14.54
CA PHE A 784 -17.27 24.32 13.53
C PHE A 784 -18.24 23.33 14.17
N THR A 785 -19.10 22.72 13.35
CA THR A 785 -20.03 21.67 13.78
C THR A 785 -19.58 20.33 13.25
N THR A 786 -19.65 19.28 14.06
CA THR A 786 -19.37 17.91 13.64
C THR A 786 -20.55 17.35 12.85
N THR A 787 -20.29 16.73 11.70
CA THR A 787 -21.32 16.15 10.82
C THR A 787 -21.30 14.62 10.81
N SER A 788 -20.31 14.00 11.45
CA SER A 788 -20.21 12.54 11.63
C SER A 788 -19.66 12.20 13.01
N ALA A 789 -19.64 10.92 13.35
CA ALA A 789 -19.03 10.43 14.59
C ALA A 789 -17.50 10.30 14.52
N ASP A 790 -16.90 10.60 13.37
CA ASP A 790 -15.44 10.65 13.15
C ASP A 790 -15.08 12.01 12.52
N PRO A 791 -15.19 13.12 13.29
CA PRO A 791 -14.81 14.45 12.82
C PRO A 791 -13.30 14.63 12.93
N ALA A 792 -12.66 15.05 11.86
CA ALA A 792 -11.20 15.21 11.83
C ALA A 792 -10.76 16.51 11.16
N LEU A 793 -9.73 17.12 11.77
CA LEU A 793 -8.96 18.24 11.25
C LEU A 793 -7.51 17.82 11.06
N GLN A 794 -6.80 18.49 10.18
CA GLN A 794 -5.38 18.22 9.94
C GLN A 794 -4.56 19.50 9.79
N VAL A 795 -3.29 19.41 10.16
CA VAL A 795 -2.31 20.51 9.96
C VAL A 795 -0.94 19.92 9.67
N ARG A 796 -0.19 20.54 8.76
CA ARG A 796 1.21 20.24 8.54
C ARG A 796 2.09 20.93 9.58
N THR A 797 3.09 20.21 10.12
CA THR A 797 4.08 20.75 11.04
C THR A 797 5.45 20.74 10.37
N LEU A 798 6.09 21.92 10.25
CA LEU A 798 7.42 22.03 9.65
C LEU A 798 8.50 21.99 10.71
N GLY A 799 9.45 21.02 10.59
CA GLY A 799 10.62 20.92 11.43
C GLY A 799 10.33 20.70 12.93
N LEU A 800 9.16 20.13 13.28
CA LEU A 800 8.82 19.83 14.66
C LEU A 800 9.62 18.62 15.13
N GLN A 801 10.61 18.85 15.99
CA GLN A 801 11.37 17.77 16.60
C GLN A 801 10.64 17.30 17.87
N ALA A 802 10.18 16.03 17.88
CA ALA A 802 9.39 15.48 18.98
C ALA A 802 10.09 15.59 20.34
N ALA A 803 11.42 15.43 20.38
CA ALA A 803 12.22 15.54 21.60
C ALA A 803 12.19 16.95 22.25
N GLU A 804 11.92 18.00 21.46
CA GLU A 804 11.84 19.37 21.99
C GLU A 804 10.47 19.70 22.61
N PHE A 805 9.43 18.92 22.23
CA PHE A 805 8.05 19.22 22.59
C PHE A 805 7.35 18.00 23.22
N PRO A 806 7.64 17.75 24.50
CA PRO A 806 7.10 16.59 25.22
C PRO A 806 5.59 16.66 25.48
N ARG A 807 4.96 17.82 25.33
CA ARG A 807 3.55 18.04 25.64
C ARG A 807 2.85 18.88 24.58
N LEU A 808 1.54 18.65 24.45
CA LEU A 808 0.61 19.49 23.70
C LEU A 808 -0.53 19.89 24.64
N THR A 809 -0.93 21.15 24.64
CA THR A 809 -2.14 21.64 25.28
C THR A 809 -3.17 22.03 24.24
N ILE A 810 -4.44 21.73 24.53
CA ILE A 810 -5.60 22.08 23.68
C ILE A 810 -6.63 22.73 24.60
N THR A 811 -6.97 23.99 24.34
CA THR A 811 -8.05 24.70 25.03
C THR A 811 -9.27 24.75 24.11
N MET A 812 -10.34 24.05 24.48
CA MET A 812 -11.53 23.94 23.66
C MET A 812 -12.79 23.68 24.49
N GLN A 813 -13.94 23.87 23.85
CA GLN A 813 -15.26 23.56 24.34
C GLN A 813 -16.03 22.71 23.32
N VAL A 814 -16.81 21.74 23.78
CA VAL A 814 -17.78 20.99 22.97
C VAL A 814 -19.17 21.26 23.54
N THR A 815 -20.10 21.73 22.69
CA THR A 815 -21.47 22.08 23.09
C THR A 815 -22.50 21.34 22.26
N GLY A 816 -23.62 20.95 22.91
CA GLY A 816 -24.73 20.23 22.28
C GLY A 816 -25.27 19.09 23.13
N SER A 817 -25.90 18.11 22.51
CA SER A 817 -26.38 16.92 23.22
C SER A 817 -25.26 15.95 23.47
N LEU A 818 -24.65 16.00 24.63
CA LEU A 818 -23.46 15.21 24.96
C LEU A 818 -23.85 13.93 25.73
N PRO A 819 -23.50 12.72 25.25
CA PRO A 819 -23.59 11.49 26.02
C PRO A 819 -22.55 11.50 27.16
N GLY A 820 -22.72 10.65 28.17
CA GLY A 820 -21.90 10.67 29.37
C GLY A 820 -20.40 10.35 29.24
N THR A 821 -19.95 9.90 28.03
CA THR A 821 -18.53 9.62 27.77
C THR A 821 -18.19 10.01 26.34
N ILE A 822 -17.30 10.98 26.20
CA ILE A 822 -16.82 11.47 24.90
C ILE A 822 -15.29 11.44 24.93
N ALA A 823 -14.68 11.11 23.82
CA ALA A 823 -13.21 11.08 23.69
C ALA A 823 -12.77 11.92 22.50
N GLY A 824 -11.70 12.67 22.69
CA GLY A 824 -10.91 13.25 21.63
C GLY A 824 -9.68 12.38 21.35
N GLN A 825 -9.09 12.54 20.16
CA GLN A 825 -7.89 11.82 19.75
C GLN A 825 -6.95 12.74 18.97
N LEU A 826 -5.67 12.66 19.28
CA LEU A 826 -4.62 13.31 18.51
C LEU A 826 -3.75 12.25 17.85
N PHE A 827 -3.60 12.37 16.55
CA PHE A 827 -2.68 11.55 15.75
C PHE A 827 -1.53 12.41 15.24
N TRP A 828 -0.43 11.78 14.92
CA TRP A 828 0.72 12.43 14.26
C TRP A 828 1.36 11.51 13.21
N SER A 829 2.06 12.14 12.26
CA SER A 829 2.90 11.45 11.29
C SER A 829 4.38 11.65 11.64
N GLU A 830 5.10 10.56 11.85
CA GLU A 830 6.56 10.55 11.82
C GLU A 830 7.02 10.73 10.36
N THR A 831 8.24 11.21 10.14
CA THR A 831 8.79 11.39 8.79
C THR A 831 8.61 10.13 7.94
N GLY A 832 7.85 10.25 6.86
CA GLY A 832 7.60 9.17 5.89
C GLY A 832 6.60 8.08 6.33
N ALA A 833 5.96 8.22 7.49
CA ALA A 833 4.94 7.28 7.96
C ALA A 833 3.53 7.85 7.78
N ALA A 834 2.59 7.00 7.36
CA ALA A 834 1.18 7.36 7.38
C ALA A 834 0.67 7.48 8.83
N ILE A 835 -0.26 8.40 9.06
CA ILE A 835 -1.01 8.52 10.31
C ILE A 835 -1.76 7.21 10.59
N SER A 836 -1.66 6.69 11.81
CA SER A 836 -2.29 5.43 12.22
C SER A 836 -2.65 5.44 13.71
N GLU A 837 -3.46 4.48 14.14
CA GLU A 837 -3.78 4.27 15.56
C GLU A 837 -2.51 4.10 16.43
N ALA A 838 -1.44 3.53 15.88
CA ALA A 838 -0.18 3.37 16.57
C ALA A 838 0.58 4.68 16.82
N THR A 839 0.19 5.76 16.16
CA THR A 839 0.74 7.12 16.33
C THR A 839 -0.36 8.06 16.79
N SER A 840 -1.07 7.68 17.86
CA SER A 840 -2.15 8.50 18.41
C SER A 840 -2.24 8.44 19.93
N VAL A 841 -2.95 9.37 20.50
CA VAL A 841 -3.31 9.41 21.92
C VAL A 841 -4.75 9.84 22.10
N HIS A 842 -5.52 9.06 22.88
CA HIS A 842 -6.88 9.40 23.27
C HIS A 842 -6.89 10.19 24.58
N PHE A 843 -7.89 11.06 24.73
CA PHE A 843 -8.15 11.77 25.98
C PHE A 843 -9.66 11.98 26.19
N PRO A 844 -10.14 11.95 27.43
CA PRO A 844 -11.55 12.19 27.73
C PRO A 844 -11.90 13.67 27.51
N ILE A 845 -13.11 13.92 27.00
CA ILE A 845 -13.67 15.25 26.83
C ILE A 845 -14.64 15.53 27.99
N GLU A 846 -14.47 16.68 28.62
CA GLU A 846 -15.39 17.16 29.65
C GLU A 846 -16.74 17.55 29.01
N THR A 847 -17.83 17.16 29.65
CA THR A 847 -19.20 17.38 29.15
C THR A 847 -19.85 18.66 29.71
N GLU A 848 -19.15 19.40 30.55
CA GLU A 848 -19.58 20.70 31.03
C GLU A 848 -19.42 21.76 29.92
N GLU A 849 -20.43 22.58 29.71
CA GLU A 849 -20.41 23.66 28.70
C GLU A 849 -19.48 24.82 29.14
N ALA A 850 -18.19 24.55 29.20
CA ALA A 850 -17.14 25.52 29.51
C ALA A 850 -15.89 25.24 28.66
N MET A 851 -15.01 26.23 28.56
CA MET A 851 -13.68 26.03 27.99
C MET A 851 -12.84 25.17 28.94
N HIS A 852 -12.29 24.05 28.44
CA HIS A 852 -11.42 23.15 29.16
C HIS A 852 -10.06 23.08 28.47
N THR A 853 -9.00 22.97 29.29
CA THR A 853 -7.64 22.78 28.78
C THR A 853 -7.20 21.34 29.00
N TYR A 854 -6.92 20.65 27.90
CA TYR A 854 -6.44 19.27 27.88
C TYR A 854 -4.94 19.27 27.68
N THR A 855 -4.19 18.59 28.56
CA THR A 855 -2.74 18.46 28.45
C THR A 855 -2.38 17.02 28.09
N LEU A 856 -1.86 16.83 26.88
CA LEU A 856 -1.42 15.54 26.37
C LEU A 856 0.08 15.39 26.60
N ASN A 857 0.51 14.38 27.36
CA ASN A 857 1.92 14.08 27.58
C ASN A 857 2.42 13.14 26.48
N LEU A 858 2.84 13.73 25.38
CA LEU A 858 3.26 13.01 24.17
C LEU A 858 4.57 12.25 24.38
N ALA A 859 5.49 12.76 25.21
CA ALA A 859 6.77 12.10 25.49
C ALA A 859 6.62 10.72 26.16
N LYS A 860 5.45 10.40 26.74
CA LYS A 860 5.17 9.06 27.24
C LYS A 860 4.84 8.06 26.15
N HIS A 861 4.55 8.55 24.96
CA HIS A 861 4.22 7.68 23.84
C HIS A 861 5.52 7.29 23.10
N PRO A 862 5.81 5.99 22.93
CA PRO A 862 7.09 5.53 22.37
C PRO A 862 7.33 5.95 20.92
N ARG A 863 6.25 6.29 20.20
CA ARG A 863 6.29 6.79 18.83
C ARG A 863 6.24 8.31 18.69
N TRP A 864 6.30 9.05 19.78
CA TRP A 864 6.53 10.50 19.75
C TRP A 864 8.03 10.77 19.66
N ARG A 865 8.58 10.70 18.45
CA ARG A 865 10.03 10.78 18.18
C ARG A 865 10.33 11.30 16.77
N GLY A 866 11.59 11.68 16.52
CA GLY A 866 12.04 12.18 15.23
C GLY A 866 11.34 13.49 14.85
N GLU A 867 11.26 13.74 13.55
CA GLU A 867 10.53 14.88 13.00
C GLU A 867 9.07 14.52 12.81
N ILE A 868 8.18 15.32 13.40
CA ILE A 868 6.72 15.21 13.21
C ILE A 868 6.31 16.10 12.04
N THR A 869 5.74 15.53 11.02
CA THR A 869 5.44 16.22 9.75
C THR A 869 3.99 16.70 9.65
N SER A 870 3.07 16.06 10.36
CA SER A 870 1.66 16.47 10.39
C SER A 870 0.94 15.99 11.65
N LEU A 871 -0.18 16.65 11.95
CA LEU A 871 -1.13 16.24 12.98
C LEU A 871 -2.50 16.03 12.35
N ARG A 872 -3.23 15.03 12.85
CA ARG A 872 -4.69 14.93 12.72
C ARG A 872 -5.28 15.07 14.12
N PHE A 873 -6.31 15.88 14.24
CA PHE A 873 -7.00 16.11 15.49
C PHE A 873 -8.50 15.78 15.33
N ASP A 874 -8.96 14.82 16.10
CA ASP A 874 -10.35 14.40 16.20
C ASP A 874 -10.88 14.93 17.54
N PRO A 875 -11.66 16.04 17.52
CA PRO A 875 -12.00 16.75 18.76
C PRO A 875 -12.99 16.02 19.64
N CYS A 876 -13.76 15.11 19.06
CA CYS A 876 -14.71 14.26 19.76
C CYS A 876 -15.13 13.09 18.87
N ASN A 877 -15.92 12.15 19.40
CA ASN A 877 -16.40 10.96 18.67
C ASN A 877 -17.93 10.98 18.49
N ILE A 878 -18.53 12.17 18.30
CA ILE A 878 -19.96 12.34 18.12
C ILE A 878 -20.28 13.36 17.03
N ALA A 879 -21.45 13.20 16.39
CA ALA A 879 -21.97 14.11 15.39
C ALA A 879 -22.92 15.17 16.00
N ASN A 880 -23.17 16.24 15.25
CA ASN A 880 -24.15 17.29 15.55
C ASN A 880 -23.87 18.05 16.86
N VAL A 881 -22.60 18.28 17.14
CA VAL A 881 -22.14 19.14 18.24
C VAL A 881 -21.25 20.26 17.68
N THR A 882 -21.25 21.39 18.40
CA THR A 882 -20.38 22.51 18.07
C THR A 882 -19.07 22.38 18.87
N VAL A 883 -17.96 22.49 18.17
CA VAL A 883 -16.61 22.54 18.75
C VAL A 883 -16.08 23.95 18.59
N THR A 884 -15.58 24.51 19.67
CA THR A 884 -14.91 25.82 19.70
C THR A 884 -13.52 25.64 20.28
N ILE A 885 -12.47 25.97 19.51
CA ILE A 885 -11.06 25.84 19.93
C ILE A 885 -10.48 27.24 20.09
N ASP A 886 -9.98 27.53 21.28
CA ASP A 886 -9.29 28.78 21.60
C ASP A 886 -7.82 28.70 21.25
N GLU A 887 -7.14 27.66 21.71
CA GLU A 887 -5.71 27.51 21.47
C GLU A 887 -5.28 26.03 21.37
N ILE A 888 -4.31 25.78 20.47
CA ILE A 888 -3.50 24.54 20.45
C ILE A 888 -2.04 24.94 20.57
N ARG A 889 -1.29 24.38 21.53
CA ARG A 889 0.08 24.78 21.82
C ARG A 889 0.98 23.60 22.16
N PHE A 890 2.15 23.52 21.50
CA PHE A 890 3.25 22.67 21.94
C PHE A 890 4.03 23.33 23.06
N GLU A 891 4.35 22.56 24.08
CA GLU A 891 5.14 22.97 25.24
C GLU A 891 6.48 22.23 25.29
N LYS A 892 7.56 22.96 25.63
CA LYS A 892 8.90 22.42 25.84
C LYS A 892 9.03 21.69 27.17
#